data_b6c57fe132ab917bfd1653ebd8d97488
#
_entry.id   b6c57fe132ab917bfd1653ebd8d97488
#
_cell.length_a   1.000
_cell.length_b   1.000
_cell.length_c   1.000
_cell.angle_alpha   90.00
_cell.angle_beta   90.00
_cell.angle_gamma   90.00
#
_symmetry.space_group_name_H-M   'P 1'
#
loop_
_entity.id
_entity.type
_entity.pdbx_description
1 polymer ?
#
loop_
_entity_poly.entity_id
_entity_poly.type
_entity_poly.pdbx_seq_one_letter_code
_entity_poly.pdbx_strand_id
1 'polypeptide(L)'
;MKTNKQFQYTSLIFLFGMTVLSAQSKIEVDYVNPLIGTPSSGFMEGRDGGGTMPCVGTPFAMTNFVAQTRENKISEMPYFYEDNTVQGFLATHQPTVWMGDYGYVSVMPQVGELKLLPKDRALPFTHKEEISKPNYYSVSMGDKGQKIKGEIAAASRCGIFQFTFPKSDESHIIIQGINITENKKAFHGYLKIDENKKEITGYNPERMSSHLGPELKNFKGYFIIQFDKSFERFGTWNSFRTEPDINDMGREQTGARMGGYISFKTEKNEKVKVKIATSFISLEQARENLSKEIPDWDFNKVVESTRDIWQENLSRIKVNGATEDQKSIFYTALFHTMLFPREFSEYGRYYSPFDDKVHEGVSYNDYSLWDTFRALHPLLHFTHPERVSPMIQSLLQMYQEGGWLPKWPNPTYTNIMTGTHADAVIADAYVKGFRDYDLDLAYEAVRKNAMHPPYRDTEKPWGDRDEGTLYEARGGLTYYHSLGYVAADKTRESVTRTIEFGIDDYSIAQMALDMGKMVDYERLMGWSKNYKNLYNKETGFLNARLFNGDWDKNVQEGFTEGGRWTYLFGAMHDIQGSIELFGGKEKYAAKLNENFDGQHYRHDNEPGHHYAYLFNYAGQPWKTQELIRNHTSTINYRNHPLGINGNDDCGQMSAWYVFGVMGFYPVTPGTEIFAIGAPQFPEFTLKLVKNGAPRSFKIKANNLSAENMYIQSLKLDGKVMDEPFITYTQIMNGNVLEFEMGKSPNPNAFKND
;
A
#
# COMPACT_ATOMS: atom_id res chain seq x y z
N MET A 1 4.91 84.57 -52.96
CA MET A 1 4.14 83.34 -53.25
C MET A 1 4.65 82.21 -52.31
N LYS A 2 3.87 81.88 -51.28
CA LYS A 2 4.26 80.87 -50.28
C LYS A 2 3.47 79.58 -50.58
N THR A 3 4.14 78.53 -50.81
CA THR A 3 3.55 77.20 -50.97
C THR A 3 3.65 76.41 -49.67
N ASN A 4 2.52 76.10 -49.06
CA ASN A 4 2.39 75.21 -47.91
C ASN A 4 2.55 73.71 -48.36
N LYS A 5 3.43 73.00 -47.72
CA LYS A 5 3.45 71.50 -47.73
C LYS A 5 2.85 71.00 -46.43
N GLN A 6 1.71 70.30 -46.53
CA GLN A 6 1.14 69.49 -45.45
C GLN A 6 1.91 68.13 -45.37
N PHE A 7 2.38 67.83 -44.12
CA PHE A 7 2.88 66.56 -43.81
C PHE A 7 1.72 65.69 -43.19
N GLN A 8 1.35 64.63 -43.81
CA GLN A 8 0.45 63.59 -43.21
C GLN A 8 1.31 62.66 -42.37
N TYR A 9 0.99 62.57 -41.06
CA TYR A 9 1.52 61.54 -40.16
C TYR A 9 0.56 60.33 -40.22
N THR A 10 1.04 59.21 -40.75
CA THR A 10 0.32 57.90 -40.67
C THR A 10 0.77 57.22 -39.38
N SER A 11 -0.09 57.19 -38.37
CA SER A 11 0.16 56.47 -37.11
C SER A 11 -0.11 54.97 -37.33
N LEU A 12 0.96 54.18 -37.32
CA LEU A 12 0.86 52.72 -37.30
C LEU A 12 0.62 52.26 -35.85
N ILE A 13 -0.62 51.84 -35.52
CA ILE A 13 -0.95 51.22 -34.25
C ILE A 13 -0.54 49.76 -34.32
N PHE A 14 0.57 49.42 -33.65
CA PHE A 14 0.92 48.01 -33.39
C PHE A 14 0.01 47.49 -32.27
N LEU A 15 -1.00 46.67 -32.61
CA LEU A 15 -1.72 45.85 -31.64
C LEU A 15 -0.79 44.70 -31.21
N PHE A 16 -0.20 44.78 -30.04
CA PHE A 16 0.40 43.66 -29.36
C PHE A 16 -0.74 42.78 -28.81
N GLY A 17 -1.07 41.73 -29.51
CA GLY A 17 -1.92 40.66 -29.01
C GLY A 17 -1.18 39.94 -27.88
N MET A 18 -1.45 40.29 -26.62
CA MET A 18 -1.11 39.44 -25.48
C MET A 18 -1.98 38.20 -25.55
N THR A 19 -1.43 37.10 -26.06
CA THR A 19 -1.97 35.79 -25.79
C THR A 19 -1.76 35.50 -24.31
N VAL A 20 -2.80 35.74 -23.51
CA VAL A 20 -2.88 35.22 -22.16
C VAL A 20 -2.96 33.73 -22.31
N LEU A 21 -1.83 33.03 -22.17
CA LEU A 21 -1.86 31.59 -21.88
C LEU A 21 -2.56 31.49 -20.53
N SER A 22 -3.84 31.16 -20.52
CA SER A 22 -4.51 30.71 -19.32
C SER A 22 -3.79 29.47 -18.84
N ALA A 23 -3.04 29.57 -17.76
CA ALA A 23 -2.52 28.39 -17.08
C ALA A 23 -3.73 27.52 -16.74
N GLN A 24 -3.82 26.35 -17.36
CA GLN A 24 -4.86 25.38 -17.09
C GLN A 24 -4.78 25.06 -15.58
N SER A 25 -5.87 25.25 -14.85
CA SER A 25 -5.87 24.96 -13.42
C SER A 25 -5.59 23.46 -13.20
N LYS A 26 -4.66 23.16 -12.28
CA LYS A 26 -4.34 21.78 -11.90
C LYS A 26 -5.60 21.08 -11.38
N ILE A 27 -5.75 19.83 -11.77
CA ILE A 27 -6.76 18.90 -11.25
C ILE A 27 -6.10 17.89 -10.31
N GLU A 28 -6.87 17.02 -9.66
CA GLU A 28 -6.41 16.17 -8.55
C GLU A 28 -5.19 15.32 -8.92
N VAL A 29 -5.18 14.70 -10.10
CA VAL A 29 -4.08 13.86 -10.58
C VAL A 29 -2.76 14.64 -10.78
N ASP A 30 -2.83 15.94 -11.06
CA ASP A 30 -1.64 16.77 -11.28
C ASP A 30 -0.86 17.04 -9.99
N TYR A 31 -1.51 16.89 -8.82
CA TYR A 31 -0.89 17.05 -7.52
C TYR A 31 -0.12 15.82 -7.04
N VAL A 32 -0.37 14.64 -7.60
CA VAL A 32 0.31 13.41 -7.18
C VAL A 32 1.80 13.48 -7.49
N ASN A 33 2.61 13.23 -6.48
CA ASN A 33 4.07 13.14 -6.55
C ASN A 33 4.53 11.74 -6.11
N PRO A 34 4.61 10.75 -7.01
CA PRO A 34 4.98 9.38 -6.64
C PRO A 34 6.40 9.20 -6.10
N LEU A 35 7.21 10.27 -6.08
CA LEU A 35 8.55 10.25 -5.47
C LEU A 35 8.49 10.40 -3.94
N ILE A 36 7.34 10.79 -3.36
CA ILE A 36 7.17 10.84 -1.90
C ILE A 36 7.21 9.41 -1.34
N GLY A 37 8.10 9.18 -0.37
CA GLY A 37 8.29 7.89 0.28
C GLY A 37 9.28 6.94 -0.41
N THR A 38 9.94 7.37 -1.50
CA THR A 38 10.81 6.49 -2.30
C THR A 38 12.22 6.25 -1.74
N PRO A 39 12.83 7.06 -0.88
CA PRO A 39 13.94 6.59 -0.08
C PRO A 39 13.44 5.54 0.90
N SER A 40 14.06 4.40 0.96
CA SER A 40 13.86 3.47 2.05
C SER A 40 15.14 3.44 2.85
N SER A 41 15.07 3.90 4.07
CA SER A 41 16.08 3.61 5.05
C SER A 41 15.99 2.13 5.38
N GLY A 42 16.35 1.19 4.67
CA GLY A 42 16.25 -0.25 4.98
C GLY A 42 15.80 -0.59 6.42
N PHE A 43 15.22 -1.69 6.64
CA PHE A 43 14.66 -2.19 7.92
C PHE A 43 15.55 -1.93 9.18
N MET A 44 16.84 -1.67 8.97
CA MET A 44 17.82 -1.51 10.05
C MET A 44 18.02 -0.08 10.55
N GLU A 45 17.59 0.94 9.83
CA GLU A 45 17.87 2.34 10.20
C GLU A 45 16.65 3.12 10.71
N GLY A 46 15.44 2.56 10.61
CA GLY A 46 14.21 2.99 11.31
C GLY A 46 13.90 4.47 11.23
N ARG A 47 14.16 5.13 10.10
CA ARG A 47 13.90 6.56 9.95
C ARG A 47 13.60 6.93 8.51
N ASP A 48 12.68 7.86 8.34
CA ASP A 48 12.43 8.66 7.14
C ASP A 48 12.56 7.93 5.80
N GLY A 49 11.50 7.35 5.32
CA GLY A 49 11.42 6.77 4.00
C GLY A 49 10.26 5.81 3.89
N GLY A 50 9.27 6.11 3.08
CA GLY A 50 8.00 5.37 2.98
C GLY A 50 8.11 3.94 2.47
N GLY A 51 9.27 3.49 1.99
CA GLY A 51 9.39 2.19 1.34
C GLY A 51 8.47 2.05 0.13
N THR A 52 8.17 3.16 -0.56
CA THR A 52 7.33 3.21 -1.75
C THR A 52 8.19 3.21 -3.02
N MET A 53 7.55 3.13 -4.17
CA MET A 53 8.21 3.26 -5.47
C MET A 53 7.37 4.14 -6.42
N PRO A 54 8.00 4.85 -7.38
CA PRO A 54 7.30 5.71 -8.31
C PRO A 54 6.62 4.89 -9.41
N CYS A 55 5.59 4.13 -9.03
CA CYS A 55 4.86 3.21 -9.90
C CYS A 55 4.08 3.94 -10.98
N VAL A 56 4.02 3.32 -12.17
CA VAL A 56 3.07 3.62 -13.23
C VAL A 56 2.15 2.42 -13.42
N GLY A 57 0.85 2.68 -13.43
CA GLY A 57 -0.22 1.69 -13.61
C GLY A 57 -1.57 2.30 -13.29
N THR A 58 -2.65 1.54 -13.43
CA THR A 58 -3.98 1.95 -12.98
C THR A 58 -4.13 1.73 -11.45
N PRO A 59 -5.13 2.31 -10.77
CA PRO A 59 -5.44 1.94 -9.40
C PRO A 59 -5.63 0.42 -9.24
N PHE A 60 -5.06 -0.14 -8.16
CA PHE A 60 -5.10 -1.58 -7.84
C PHE A 60 -4.54 -2.48 -8.96
N ALA A 61 -3.60 -1.99 -9.75
CA ALA A 61 -3.02 -2.73 -10.88
C ALA A 61 -2.41 -4.08 -10.44
N MET A 62 -2.59 -5.11 -11.28
CA MET A 62 -1.94 -6.41 -11.05
C MET A 62 -0.42 -6.28 -11.09
N THR A 63 0.09 -5.49 -12.02
CA THR A 63 1.52 -5.28 -12.25
C THR A 63 1.84 -3.79 -12.21
N ASN A 64 2.83 -3.43 -11.41
CA ASN A 64 3.38 -2.07 -11.38
C ASN A 64 4.60 -1.97 -12.30
N PHE A 65 4.76 -0.84 -12.97
CA PHE A 65 5.91 -0.56 -13.84
C PHE A 65 6.74 0.58 -13.25
N VAL A 66 8.05 0.36 -13.12
CA VAL A 66 8.93 1.30 -12.42
C VAL A 66 10.33 1.33 -13.05
N ALA A 67 11.03 2.47 -12.97
CA ALA A 67 12.47 2.52 -13.23
C ALA A 67 13.21 1.77 -12.12
N GLN A 68 14.15 0.92 -12.48
CA GLN A 68 14.94 0.11 -11.57
C GLN A 68 16.31 0.76 -11.35
N THR A 69 16.59 1.22 -10.14
CA THR A 69 17.88 1.80 -9.77
C THR A 69 18.79 0.80 -9.05
N ARG A 70 18.20 -0.26 -8.49
CA ARG A 70 18.87 -1.34 -7.75
C ARG A 70 18.46 -2.72 -8.25
N GLU A 71 19.23 -3.74 -7.91
CA GLU A 71 18.83 -5.13 -8.13
C GLU A 71 17.64 -5.46 -7.23
N ASN A 72 16.69 -6.23 -7.75
CA ASN A 72 15.55 -6.75 -6.99
C ASN A 72 16.04 -7.68 -5.88
N LYS A 73 15.67 -7.38 -4.63
CA LYS A 73 15.98 -8.19 -3.43
C LYS A 73 14.93 -7.97 -2.36
N ILE A 74 14.81 -8.95 -1.47
CA ILE A 74 14.06 -8.75 -0.22
C ILE A 74 14.74 -7.64 0.59
N SER A 75 13.95 -6.79 1.22
CA SER A 75 14.35 -5.66 2.03
C SER A 75 15.01 -4.50 1.26
N GLU A 76 14.84 -4.48 -0.06
CA GLU A 76 15.23 -3.37 -0.92
C GLU A 76 14.12 -3.07 -1.92
N MET A 77 13.72 -1.80 -2.07
CA MET A 77 12.84 -1.41 -3.17
C MET A 77 13.64 -1.34 -4.47
N PRO A 78 13.04 -1.67 -5.63
CA PRO A 78 13.73 -1.63 -6.93
C PRO A 78 14.10 -0.21 -7.36
N TYR A 79 13.46 0.80 -6.82
CA TYR A 79 13.80 2.20 -6.99
C TYR A 79 14.14 2.83 -5.64
N PHE A 80 15.25 3.56 -5.61
CA PHE A 80 15.70 4.29 -4.43
C PHE A 80 16.14 5.70 -4.84
N TYR A 81 15.55 6.72 -4.22
CA TYR A 81 15.72 8.11 -4.67
C TYR A 81 17.16 8.61 -4.65
N GLU A 82 18.00 8.18 -3.71
CA GLU A 82 19.39 8.59 -3.61
C GLU A 82 20.31 7.95 -4.65
N ASP A 83 19.84 6.96 -5.40
CA ASP A 83 20.62 6.35 -6.47
C ASP A 83 20.72 7.31 -7.68
N ASN A 84 21.80 7.18 -8.42
CA ASN A 84 22.11 8.03 -9.57
C ASN A 84 22.30 7.24 -10.87
N THR A 85 21.91 5.96 -10.88
CA THR A 85 21.96 5.10 -12.07
C THR A 85 20.65 4.33 -12.23
N VAL A 86 20.24 4.10 -13.48
CA VAL A 86 19.13 3.22 -13.85
C VAL A 86 19.71 1.94 -14.43
N GLN A 87 19.25 0.78 -13.94
CA GLN A 87 19.68 -0.55 -14.36
C GLN A 87 18.67 -1.26 -15.24
N GLY A 88 17.43 -0.77 -15.28
CA GLY A 88 16.32 -1.35 -16.02
C GLY A 88 15.01 -0.62 -15.83
N PHE A 89 14.00 -1.12 -16.53
CA PHE A 89 12.60 -0.77 -16.37
C PHE A 89 11.86 -2.07 -16.07
N LEU A 90 11.25 -2.14 -14.88
CA LEU A 90 10.78 -3.36 -14.25
C LEU A 90 9.26 -3.43 -14.27
N ALA A 91 8.72 -4.58 -14.68
CA ALA A 91 7.38 -5.02 -14.37
C ALA A 91 7.47 -5.81 -13.04
N THR A 92 6.90 -5.28 -11.96
CA THR A 92 7.10 -5.78 -10.59
C THR A 92 5.79 -6.07 -9.87
N HIS A 93 5.86 -7.01 -8.95
CA HIS A 93 4.79 -7.35 -8.02
C HIS A 93 5.23 -7.18 -6.56
N GLN A 94 6.39 -6.53 -6.31
CA GLN A 94 6.83 -6.24 -4.94
C GLN A 94 5.87 -5.26 -4.26
N PRO A 95 5.30 -5.60 -3.09
CA PRO A 95 4.30 -4.75 -2.44
C PRO A 95 4.89 -3.71 -1.51
N THR A 96 5.96 -4.03 -0.79
CA THR A 96 6.60 -3.16 0.20
C THR A 96 8.09 -3.50 0.33
N VAL A 97 8.86 -2.64 1.00
CA VAL A 97 10.31 -2.76 1.10
C VAL A 97 10.76 -4.08 1.75
N TRP A 98 10.07 -4.53 2.79
CA TRP A 98 10.46 -5.73 3.56
C TRP A 98 9.93 -7.05 2.97
N MET A 99 9.16 -7.00 1.88
CA MET A 99 8.61 -8.16 1.18
C MET A 99 9.31 -8.36 -0.17
N GLY A 100 9.41 -9.61 -0.64
CA GLY A 100 10.03 -9.93 -1.91
C GLY A 100 9.10 -9.79 -3.11
N ASP A 101 9.69 -9.61 -4.28
CA ASP A 101 9.02 -9.65 -5.57
C ASP A 101 8.73 -11.09 -6.03
N TYR A 102 7.84 -11.24 -7.01
CA TYR A 102 7.54 -12.52 -7.63
C TYR A 102 7.14 -12.35 -9.10
N GLY A 103 7.58 -13.27 -9.96
CA GLY A 103 7.15 -13.32 -11.36
C GLY A 103 7.50 -12.09 -12.22
N TYR A 104 8.48 -11.30 -11.83
CA TYR A 104 8.91 -10.05 -12.45
C TYR A 104 9.69 -10.26 -13.77
N VAL A 105 9.78 -9.20 -14.58
CA VAL A 105 10.64 -9.10 -15.77
C VAL A 105 11.09 -7.65 -16.00
N SER A 106 12.31 -7.44 -16.48
CA SER A 106 12.80 -6.09 -16.81
C SER A 106 13.38 -5.95 -18.20
N VAL A 107 13.37 -4.71 -18.73
CA VAL A 107 14.01 -4.33 -19.99
C VAL A 107 14.93 -3.14 -19.74
N MET A 108 16.05 -3.07 -20.49
CA MET A 108 17.02 -1.97 -20.41
C MET A 108 17.51 -1.57 -21.79
N PRO A 109 17.30 -0.32 -22.25
CA PRO A 109 17.88 0.18 -23.48
C PRO A 109 19.36 0.54 -23.28
N GLN A 110 20.18 0.32 -24.32
CA GLN A 110 21.62 0.59 -24.29
C GLN A 110 22.12 1.00 -25.67
N VAL A 111 23.25 1.71 -25.76
CA VAL A 111 24.00 1.97 -26.97
C VAL A 111 25.48 1.62 -26.78
N GLY A 112 26.17 1.19 -27.86
CA GLY A 112 27.56 0.78 -27.84
C GLY A 112 27.76 -0.66 -27.39
N GLU A 113 28.81 -0.93 -26.65
CA GLU A 113 29.15 -2.28 -26.18
C GLU A 113 27.99 -2.93 -25.37
N LEU A 114 27.64 -4.17 -25.71
CA LEU A 114 26.58 -4.93 -25.04
C LEU A 114 26.98 -5.34 -23.62
N LYS A 115 26.30 -4.80 -22.60
CA LYS A 115 26.52 -5.09 -21.18
C LYS A 115 25.26 -5.70 -20.57
N LEU A 116 25.32 -6.91 -20.12
CA LEU A 116 24.15 -7.73 -19.77
C LEU A 116 23.79 -7.70 -18.28
N LEU A 117 24.79 -7.66 -17.39
CA LEU A 117 24.55 -7.68 -15.96
C LEU A 117 24.07 -6.31 -15.44
N PRO A 118 23.17 -6.28 -14.43
CA PRO A 118 22.54 -5.05 -13.95
C PRO A 118 23.53 -3.93 -13.61
N LYS A 119 24.61 -4.22 -12.90
CA LYS A 119 25.61 -3.22 -12.50
C LYS A 119 26.42 -2.69 -13.70
N ASP A 120 26.70 -3.56 -14.68
CA ASP A 120 27.55 -3.20 -15.83
C ASP A 120 26.76 -2.38 -16.86
N ARG A 121 25.44 -2.66 -16.98
CA ARG A 121 24.53 -1.95 -17.91
C ARG A 121 23.94 -0.67 -17.35
N ALA A 122 24.19 -0.37 -16.05
CA ALA A 122 23.62 0.78 -15.37
C ALA A 122 24.04 2.10 -16.06
N LEU A 123 23.09 2.97 -16.34
CA LEU A 123 23.30 4.26 -16.97
C LEU A 123 23.07 5.41 -15.97
N PRO A 124 23.96 6.41 -15.91
CA PRO A 124 23.83 7.54 -15.01
C PRO A 124 22.63 8.43 -15.37
N PHE A 125 21.97 8.99 -14.36
CA PHE A 125 20.89 9.97 -14.50
C PHE A 125 20.91 11.03 -13.40
N THR A 126 20.06 12.04 -13.55
CA THR A 126 19.82 13.05 -12.51
C THR A 126 18.31 13.29 -12.37
N HIS A 127 17.82 13.55 -11.16
CA HIS A 127 16.40 13.87 -10.90
C HIS A 127 15.89 15.14 -11.60
N LYS A 128 16.80 16.00 -12.09
CA LYS A 128 16.42 17.17 -12.93
C LYS A 128 15.86 16.76 -14.29
N GLU A 129 16.18 15.56 -14.75
CA GLU A 129 15.75 14.99 -16.03
C GLU A 129 14.77 13.82 -15.82
N GLU A 130 14.16 13.75 -14.64
CA GLU A 130 13.17 12.76 -14.25
C GLU A 130 11.79 13.40 -14.09
N ILE A 131 10.76 12.72 -14.57
CA ILE A 131 9.36 13.07 -14.37
C ILE A 131 8.64 11.83 -13.85
N SER A 132 7.95 11.96 -12.72
CA SER A 132 7.14 10.90 -12.15
C SER A 132 5.71 11.38 -11.93
N LYS A 133 4.75 10.63 -12.49
CA LYS A 133 3.30 10.80 -12.36
C LYS A 133 2.64 9.42 -12.27
N PRO A 134 1.44 9.29 -11.73
CA PRO A 134 0.76 7.98 -11.63
C PRO A 134 0.58 7.26 -12.97
N ASN A 135 0.43 8.03 -14.03
CA ASN A 135 0.13 7.59 -15.40
C ASN A 135 1.32 7.68 -16.35
N TYR A 136 2.44 8.26 -15.92
CA TYR A 136 3.59 8.51 -16.79
C TYR A 136 4.87 8.67 -15.97
N TYR A 137 5.92 7.99 -16.41
CA TYR A 137 7.27 8.20 -15.90
C TYR A 137 8.23 8.47 -17.06
N SER A 138 9.22 9.30 -16.86
CA SER A 138 10.35 9.44 -17.80
C SER A 138 11.64 9.81 -17.11
N VAL A 139 12.76 9.35 -17.69
CA VAL A 139 14.11 9.68 -17.26
C VAL A 139 15.05 9.74 -18.46
N SER A 140 15.97 10.73 -18.48
CA SER A 140 17.07 10.78 -19.44
C SER A 140 18.34 10.25 -18.78
N MET A 141 18.90 9.17 -19.35
CA MET A 141 20.01 8.43 -18.76
C MET A 141 21.15 8.23 -19.76
N GLY A 142 22.37 8.09 -19.26
CA GLY A 142 23.58 7.94 -20.05
C GLY A 142 24.44 9.20 -20.13
N ASP A 143 25.65 9.07 -20.71
CA ASP A 143 26.62 10.13 -20.84
C ASP A 143 26.21 11.20 -21.85
N LYS A 144 26.81 12.39 -21.73
CA LYS A 144 26.56 13.50 -22.63
C LYS A 144 26.86 13.09 -24.10
N GLY A 145 25.84 13.22 -24.96
CA GLY A 145 25.91 12.87 -26.38
C GLY A 145 25.43 11.45 -26.73
N GLN A 146 25.23 10.59 -25.71
CA GLN A 146 24.71 9.23 -25.87
C GLN A 146 23.46 8.98 -24.97
N LYS A 147 22.79 10.04 -24.56
CA LYS A 147 21.61 9.90 -23.69
C LYS A 147 20.47 9.18 -24.39
N ILE A 148 19.87 8.27 -23.65
CA ILE A 148 18.62 7.61 -23.99
C ILE A 148 17.53 8.17 -23.06
N LYS A 149 16.40 8.60 -23.62
CA LYS A 149 15.21 8.91 -22.82
C LYS A 149 14.34 7.67 -22.73
N GLY A 150 14.11 7.17 -21.52
CA GLY A 150 13.12 6.12 -21.23
C GLY A 150 11.83 6.73 -20.75
N GLU A 151 10.69 6.26 -21.29
CA GLU A 151 9.34 6.69 -20.96
C GLU A 151 8.47 5.47 -20.67
N ILE A 152 7.61 5.52 -19.64
CA ILE A 152 6.69 4.45 -19.25
C ILE A 152 5.25 4.99 -19.25
N ALA A 153 4.34 4.23 -19.83
CA ALA A 153 2.90 4.33 -19.57
C ALA A 153 2.35 2.91 -19.38
N ALA A 154 1.32 2.73 -18.55
CA ALA A 154 0.83 1.40 -18.24
C ALA A 154 -0.67 1.37 -17.93
N ALA A 155 -1.25 0.21 -18.12
CA ALA A 155 -2.59 -0.18 -17.68
C ALA A 155 -2.51 -1.04 -16.40
N SER A 156 -3.35 -2.07 -16.26
CA SER A 156 -3.37 -2.93 -15.06
C SER A 156 -2.35 -4.07 -15.13
N ARG A 157 -2.22 -4.72 -16.29
CA ARG A 157 -1.39 -5.93 -16.51
C ARG A 157 -0.32 -5.71 -17.57
N CYS A 158 -0.41 -4.58 -18.27
CA CYS A 158 0.41 -4.28 -19.44
C CYS A 158 1.04 -2.90 -19.34
N GLY A 159 2.30 -2.80 -19.75
CA GLY A 159 3.03 -1.54 -19.90
C GLY A 159 3.50 -1.31 -21.33
N ILE A 160 3.59 -0.05 -21.73
CA ILE A 160 4.26 0.37 -22.97
C ILE A 160 5.39 1.32 -22.62
N PHE A 161 6.54 1.03 -23.17
CA PHE A 161 7.76 1.84 -23.03
C PHE A 161 8.09 2.51 -24.35
N GLN A 162 8.64 3.70 -24.28
CA GLN A 162 9.14 4.43 -25.43
C GLN A 162 10.57 4.87 -25.13
N PHE A 163 11.54 4.31 -25.88
CA PHE A 163 12.95 4.67 -25.75
C PHE A 163 13.36 5.56 -26.91
N THR A 164 13.81 6.78 -26.61
CA THR A 164 14.36 7.70 -27.62
C THR A 164 15.87 7.58 -27.63
N PHE A 165 16.40 7.05 -28.72
CA PHE A 165 17.84 6.75 -28.90
C PHE A 165 18.59 7.90 -29.57
N PRO A 166 19.89 8.05 -29.28
CA PRO A 166 20.81 8.79 -30.14
C PRO A 166 21.05 8.03 -31.43
N LYS A 167 21.77 8.65 -32.39
CA LYS A 167 22.27 7.91 -33.56
C LYS A 167 23.34 6.92 -33.12
N SER A 168 23.14 5.63 -33.45
CA SER A 168 24.09 4.55 -33.16
C SER A 168 23.96 3.40 -34.15
N ASP A 169 25.07 2.80 -34.52
CA ASP A 169 25.08 1.54 -35.27
C ASP A 169 24.88 0.32 -34.36
N GLU A 170 25.02 0.52 -33.04
CA GLU A 170 24.85 -0.51 -31.99
C GLU A 170 23.90 0.01 -30.90
N SER A 171 22.63 -0.22 -31.09
CA SER A 171 21.58 0.02 -30.11
C SER A 171 20.98 -1.30 -29.69
N HIS A 172 20.70 -1.46 -28.40
CA HIS A 172 20.23 -2.70 -27.81
C HIS A 172 19.03 -2.47 -26.90
N ILE A 173 18.20 -3.50 -26.77
CA ILE A 173 17.31 -3.66 -25.62
C ILE A 173 17.63 -5.01 -24.98
N ILE A 174 18.02 -4.97 -23.72
CA ILE A 174 18.38 -6.13 -22.90
C ILE A 174 17.16 -6.52 -22.10
N ILE A 175 16.85 -7.81 -22.08
CA ILE A 175 15.76 -8.39 -21.30
C ILE A 175 16.37 -9.23 -20.19
N GLN A 176 15.92 -9.01 -18.96
CA GLN A 176 16.22 -9.84 -17.81
C GLN A 176 14.96 -10.62 -17.42
N GLY A 177 14.94 -11.91 -17.71
CA GLY A 177 13.81 -12.77 -17.42
C GLY A 177 13.74 -13.21 -15.95
N ILE A 178 14.92 -13.44 -15.32
CA ILE A 178 15.07 -13.81 -13.93
C ILE A 178 16.48 -13.44 -13.45
N ASN A 179 16.63 -13.09 -12.17
CA ASN A 179 17.91 -12.63 -11.62
C ASN A 179 18.15 -13.16 -10.19
N ILE A 180 18.28 -14.47 -10.02
CA ILE A 180 18.61 -15.05 -8.71
C ILE A 180 20.09 -14.86 -8.44
N THR A 181 20.41 -14.07 -7.41
CA THR A 181 21.80 -13.77 -7.01
C THR A 181 22.23 -14.55 -5.77
N GLU A 182 21.30 -15.13 -5.03
CA GLU A 182 21.55 -15.90 -3.82
C GLU A 182 21.19 -17.39 -4.03
N ASN A 183 21.98 -18.30 -3.45
CA ASN A 183 21.85 -19.77 -3.59
C ASN A 183 20.64 -20.37 -2.86
N LYS A 184 19.55 -19.63 -2.72
CA LYS A 184 18.30 -20.14 -2.15
C LYS A 184 17.43 -20.69 -3.26
N LYS A 185 17.01 -21.95 -3.21
CA LYS A 185 16.18 -22.70 -4.17
C LYS A 185 16.33 -22.24 -5.64
N ALA A 186 16.90 -23.10 -6.48
CA ALA A 186 17.12 -22.79 -7.90
C ALA A 186 15.78 -22.73 -8.66
N PHE A 187 15.13 -21.58 -8.68
CA PHE A 187 14.10 -21.30 -9.68
C PHE A 187 14.76 -21.16 -11.04
N HIS A 188 14.15 -21.71 -12.08
CA HIS A 188 14.64 -21.62 -13.44
C HIS A 188 13.58 -20.99 -14.32
N GLY A 189 13.85 -19.76 -14.78
CA GLY A 189 13.05 -19.08 -15.78
C GLY A 189 13.25 -19.69 -17.17
N TYR A 190 12.39 -19.27 -18.08
CA TYR A 190 12.44 -19.59 -19.50
C TYR A 190 12.20 -18.36 -20.34
N LEU A 191 12.88 -18.26 -21.47
CA LEU A 191 12.72 -17.21 -22.45
C LEU A 191 12.86 -17.77 -23.86
N LYS A 192 12.02 -17.28 -24.79
CA LYS A 192 12.05 -17.58 -26.22
C LYS A 192 11.94 -16.32 -27.06
N ILE A 193 12.81 -16.18 -28.06
CA ILE A 193 12.85 -15.08 -29.04
C ILE A 193 12.23 -15.55 -30.36
N ASP A 194 11.27 -14.80 -30.89
CA ASP A 194 10.70 -14.96 -32.22
C ASP A 194 10.93 -13.67 -33.01
N GLU A 195 12.00 -13.64 -33.81
CA GLU A 195 12.40 -12.47 -34.58
C GLU A 195 11.39 -12.10 -35.68
N ASN A 196 10.66 -13.07 -36.20
CA ASN A 196 9.65 -12.83 -37.24
C ASN A 196 8.41 -12.11 -36.67
N LYS A 197 8.06 -12.42 -35.42
CA LYS A 197 6.97 -11.74 -34.70
C LYS A 197 7.44 -10.49 -33.96
N LYS A 198 8.75 -10.24 -33.90
CA LYS A 198 9.37 -9.21 -33.08
C LYS A 198 8.91 -9.33 -31.61
N GLU A 199 9.02 -10.53 -31.08
CA GLU A 199 8.42 -10.89 -29.79
C GLU A 199 9.39 -11.77 -28.97
N ILE A 200 9.39 -11.54 -27.69
CA ILE A 200 10.03 -12.41 -26.70
C ILE A 200 8.95 -12.85 -25.73
N THR A 201 8.88 -14.16 -25.48
CA THR A 201 7.97 -14.76 -24.51
C THR A 201 8.75 -15.51 -23.46
N GLY A 202 8.18 -15.65 -22.28
CA GLY A 202 8.84 -16.40 -21.23
C GLY A 202 8.04 -16.47 -19.94
N TYR A 203 8.70 -17.01 -18.91
CA TYR A 203 8.17 -17.00 -17.56
C TYR A 203 9.29 -16.92 -16.51
N ASN A 204 8.95 -16.35 -15.39
CA ASN A 204 9.76 -16.28 -14.17
C ASN A 204 8.98 -16.98 -13.03
N PRO A 205 9.44 -18.12 -12.50
CA PRO A 205 8.77 -18.81 -11.41
C PRO A 205 9.23 -18.35 -10.01
N GLU A 206 10.12 -17.35 -9.95
CA GLU A 206 10.67 -16.90 -8.68
C GLU A 206 9.59 -16.27 -7.79
N ARG A 207 9.65 -16.64 -6.54
CA ARG A 207 9.01 -15.98 -5.40
C ARG A 207 10.08 -15.75 -4.35
N MET A 208 10.50 -14.51 -4.18
CA MET A 208 11.62 -14.19 -3.26
C MET A 208 11.30 -14.58 -1.82
N SER A 209 10.02 -14.46 -1.41
CA SER A 209 9.54 -14.86 -0.06
C SER A 209 9.17 -16.34 0.05
N SER A 210 9.60 -17.21 -0.88
CA SER A 210 9.21 -18.64 -0.94
C SER A 210 9.62 -19.48 0.29
N HIS A 211 10.57 -19.00 1.08
CA HIS A 211 11.01 -19.64 2.32
C HIS A 211 10.01 -19.46 3.48
N LEU A 212 9.06 -18.53 3.35
CA LEU A 212 8.07 -18.19 4.38
C LEU A 212 6.70 -18.85 4.17
N GLY A 213 6.53 -19.64 3.12
CA GLY A 213 5.26 -20.26 2.78
C GLY A 213 5.39 -21.59 2.03
N PRO A 214 4.27 -22.17 1.58
CA PRO A 214 4.26 -23.45 0.87
C PRO A 214 4.95 -23.37 -0.49
N GLU A 215 5.41 -24.51 -0.98
CA GLU A 215 5.93 -24.65 -2.33
C GLU A 215 4.79 -24.60 -3.35
N LEU A 216 4.99 -23.86 -4.45
CA LEU A 216 4.08 -23.81 -5.57
C LEU A 216 4.78 -24.35 -6.83
N LYS A 217 4.33 -25.51 -7.30
CA LYS A 217 4.97 -26.22 -8.43
C LYS A 217 4.60 -25.61 -9.77
N ASN A 218 3.39 -25.06 -9.88
CA ASN A 218 2.86 -24.52 -11.13
C ASN A 218 2.98 -23.01 -11.26
N PHE A 219 3.37 -22.31 -10.18
CA PHE A 219 3.51 -20.85 -10.21
C PHE A 219 4.49 -20.38 -11.27
N LYS A 220 4.04 -19.44 -12.11
CA LYS A 220 4.85 -18.76 -13.11
C LYS A 220 4.32 -17.35 -13.34
N GLY A 221 5.18 -16.35 -13.28
CA GLY A 221 4.92 -15.05 -13.87
C GLY A 221 5.26 -15.10 -15.35
N TYR A 222 4.25 -15.31 -16.19
CA TYR A 222 4.39 -15.32 -17.65
C TYR A 222 4.52 -13.89 -18.17
N PHE A 223 5.33 -13.70 -19.21
CA PHE A 223 5.45 -12.41 -19.87
C PHE A 223 5.54 -12.54 -21.40
N ILE A 224 5.01 -11.52 -22.08
CA ILE A 224 5.18 -11.29 -23.50
C ILE A 224 5.76 -9.90 -23.66
N ILE A 225 6.84 -9.80 -24.45
CA ILE A 225 7.48 -8.54 -24.79
C ILE A 225 7.43 -8.38 -26.30
N GLN A 226 6.80 -7.31 -26.80
CA GLN A 226 6.71 -6.99 -28.23
C GLN A 226 7.47 -5.71 -28.55
N PHE A 227 8.02 -5.65 -29.77
CA PHE A 227 8.81 -4.52 -30.27
C PHE A 227 8.20 -3.99 -31.57
N ASP A 228 8.15 -2.67 -31.73
CA ASP A 228 7.72 -2.05 -32.99
C ASP A 228 8.80 -2.10 -34.06
N LYS A 229 10.08 -2.24 -33.66
CA LYS A 229 11.26 -2.28 -34.53
C LYS A 229 11.74 -3.73 -34.78
N SER A 230 12.19 -4.00 -36.01
CA SER A 230 12.81 -5.28 -36.36
C SER A 230 14.23 -5.41 -35.77
N PHE A 231 14.62 -6.64 -35.46
CA PHE A 231 15.96 -6.94 -34.96
C PHE A 231 16.94 -7.15 -36.13
N GLU A 232 18.14 -6.61 -36.02
CA GLU A 232 19.28 -6.95 -36.92
C GLU A 232 20.08 -8.12 -36.33
N ARG A 233 20.25 -8.13 -35.02
CA ARG A 233 20.85 -9.21 -34.22
C ARG A 233 20.04 -9.45 -32.98
N PHE A 234 20.12 -10.66 -32.44
CA PHE A 234 19.53 -11.04 -31.17
C PHE A 234 20.32 -12.19 -30.59
N GLY A 235 20.09 -12.48 -29.31
CA GLY A 235 20.65 -13.64 -28.64
C GLY A 235 20.12 -13.79 -27.25
N THR A 236 20.55 -14.88 -26.63
CA THR A 236 20.24 -15.19 -25.24
C THR A 236 21.50 -15.19 -24.41
N TRP A 237 21.33 -15.07 -23.09
CA TRP A 237 22.45 -15.12 -22.17
C TRP A 237 22.03 -15.77 -20.85
N ASN A 238 22.99 -16.37 -20.17
CA ASN A 238 22.85 -16.77 -18.78
C ASN A 238 24.11 -16.40 -17.99
N SER A 239 24.01 -16.39 -16.68
CA SER A 239 25.16 -16.16 -15.83
C SER A 239 25.11 -17.07 -14.63
N PHE A 240 26.13 -17.89 -14.49
CA PHE A 240 26.29 -18.81 -13.36
C PHE A 240 27.13 -18.19 -12.23
N ARG A 241 27.97 -17.20 -12.58
CA ARG A 241 28.89 -16.53 -11.64
C ARG A 241 28.98 -15.02 -11.95
N THR A 242 30.11 -14.56 -12.43
CA THR A 242 30.36 -13.12 -12.69
C THR A 242 30.23 -12.75 -14.16
N GLU A 243 30.67 -13.61 -15.06
CA GLU A 243 30.63 -13.33 -16.50
C GLU A 243 29.41 -13.99 -17.14
N PRO A 244 28.65 -13.26 -17.98
CA PRO A 244 27.57 -13.85 -18.74
C PRO A 244 28.08 -14.71 -19.88
N ASP A 245 27.46 -15.89 -20.06
CA ASP A 245 27.65 -16.74 -21.22
C ASP A 245 26.62 -16.34 -22.29
N ILE A 246 27.11 -15.86 -23.43
CA ILE A 246 26.31 -15.31 -24.52
C ILE A 246 26.12 -16.35 -25.61
N ASN A 247 24.89 -16.59 -26.03
CA ASN A 247 24.52 -17.40 -27.18
C ASN A 247 23.98 -16.48 -28.29
N ASP A 248 24.87 -16.01 -29.16
CA ASP A 248 24.51 -15.23 -30.32
C ASP A 248 23.57 -16.01 -31.24
N MET A 249 22.50 -15.36 -31.70
CA MET A 249 21.39 -15.97 -32.47
C MET A 249 20.67 -17.12 -31.73
N GLY A 250 20.92 -17.30 -30.43
CA GLY A 250 20.18 -18.20 -29.58
C GLY A 250 18.73 -17.75 -29.44
N ARG A 251 17.78 -18.70 -29.59
CA ARG A 251 16.34 -18.41 -29.53
C ARG A 251 15.67 -18.80 -28.23
N GLU A 252 16.29 -19.68 -27.48
CA GLU A 252 15.71 -20.18 -26.23
C GLU A 252 16.77 -20.23 -25.14
N GLN A 253 16.37 -19.88 -23.92
CA GLN A 253 17.22 -19.94 -22.73
C GLN A 253 16.44 -20.35 -21.51
N THR A 254 17.05 -21.16 -20.67
CA THR A 254 16.60 -21.46 -19.32
C THR A 254 17.72 -21.18 -18.34
N GLY A 255 17.38 -20.76 -17.12
CA GLY A 255 18.40 -20.53 -16.09
C GLY A 255 17.85 -19.78 -14.87
N ALA A 256 18.68 -19.72 -13.83
CA ALA A 256 18.37 -18.98 -12.60
C ALA A 256 18.72 -17.48 -12.70
N ARG A 257 19.66 -17.13 -13.61
CA ARG A 257 20.04 -15.76 -13.92
C ARG A 257 20.25 -15.67 -15.42
N MET A 258 19.22 -15.24 -16.14
CA MET A 258 19.25 -15.28 -17.60
C MET A 258 18.37 -14.22 -18.23
N GLY A 259 18.54 -14.05 -19.54
CA GLY A 259 17.74 -13.17 -20.34
C GLY A 259 17.99 -13.28 -21.82
N GLY A 260 17.59 -12.25 -22.54
CA GLY A 260 17.84 -12.08 -23.97
C GLY A 260 18.28 -10.67 -24.29
N TYR A 261 18.68 -10.46 -25.51
CA TYR A 261 18.91 -9.13 -26.06
C TYR A 261 18.52 -9.07 -27.54
N ILE A 262 18.14 -7.88 -27.95
CA ILE A 262 17.95 -7.53 -29.36
C ILE A 262 18.82 -6.34 -29.71
N SER A 263 19.34 -6.30 -30.95
CA SER A 263 20.20 -5.22 -31.44
C SER A 263 19.71 -4.70 -32.77
N PHE A 264 19.88 -3.39 -32.99
CA PHE A 264 19.45 -2.68 -34.19
C PHE A 264 20.20 -1.35 -34.32
N LYS A 265 20.15 -0.73 -35.50
CA LYS A 265 20.65 0.62 -35.70
C LYS A 265 19.58 1.66 -35.38
N THR A 266 20.01 2.82 -34.91
CA THR A 266 19.12 3.95 -34.67
C THR A 266 19.61 5.24 -35.27
N GLU A 267 18.70 6.04 -35.80
CA GLU A 267 18.95 7.43 -36.16
C GLU A 267 18.79 8.35 -34.94
N LYS A 268 19.24 9.59 -35.06
CA LYS A 268 19.14 10.56 -33.96
C LYS A 268 17.67 10.83 -33.59
N ASN A 269 17.37 10.70 -32.30
CA ASN A 269 16.01 10.85 -31.74
C ASN A 269 15.00 9.81 -32.23
N GLU A 270 15.46 8.68 -32.74
CA GLU A 270 14.58 7.58 -33.11
C GLU A 270 13.92 6.98 -31.86
N LYS A 271 12.60 6.78 -31.95
CA LYS A 271 11.79 6.18 -30.90
C LYS A 271 11.56 4.71 -31.19
N VAL A 272 11.92 3.87 -30.24
CA VAL A 272 11.63 2.43 -30.28
C VAL A 272 10.67 2.12 -29.14
N LYS A 273 9.55 1.48 -29.46
CA LYS A 273 8.54 1.13 -28.47
C LYS A 273 8.61 -0.34 -28.11
N VAL A 274 8.35 -0.61 -26.84
CA VAL A 274 8.30 -1.96 -26.27
C VAL A 274 7.01 -2.09 -25.49
N LYS A 275 6.26 -3.17 -25.70
CA LYS A 275 5.12 -3.54 -24.85
C LYS A 275 5.48 -4.72 -24.00
N ILE A 276 5.09 -4.72 -22.73
CA ILE A 276 5.20 -5.86 -21.82
C ILE A 276 3.79 -6.20 -21.33
N ALA A 277 3.41 -7.46 -21.44
CA ALA A 277 2.21 -8.00 -20.83
C ALA A 277 2.59 -9.11 -19.86
N THR A 278 1.93 -9.15 -18.72
CA THR A 278 2.13 -10.14 -17.66
C THR A 278 0.88 -11.00 -17.46
N SER A 279 1.07 -12.20 -16.93
CA SER A 279 0.00 -13.11 -16.53
C SER A 279 0.52 -14.12 -15.51
N PHE A 280 -0.32 -14.56 -14.58
CA PHE A 280 -0.05 -15.72 -13.71
C PHE A 280 -0.72 -17.01 -14.21
N ILE A 281 -1.52 -16.93 -15.29
CA ILE A 281 -2.28 -18.05 -15.85
C ILE A 281 -1.52 -18.73 -16.98
N SER A 282 -1.18 -18.00 -18.05
CA SER A 282 -0.48 -18.54 -19.22
C SER A 282 0.02 -17.46 -20.18
N LEU A 283 0.81 -17.86 -21.18
CA LEU A 283 1.21 -16.95 -22.28
C LEU A 283 0.01 -16.51 -23.11
N GLU A 284 -0.98 -17.38 -23.32
CA GLU A 284 -2.22 -17.06 -24.04
C GLU A 284 -3.00 -15.97 -23.28
N GLN A 285 -3.08 -16.08 -21.97
CA GLN A 285 -3.71 -15.06 -21.12
C GLN A 285 -2.94 -13.74 -21.17
N ALA A 286 -1.60 -13.77 -21.10
CA ALA A 286 -0.80 -12.55 -21.26
C ALA A 286 -1.07 -11.86 -22.62
N ARG A 287 -1.28 -12.65 -23.68
CA ARG A 287 -1.64 -12.13 -25.01
C ARG A 287 -3.04 -11.53 -25.03
N GLU A 288 -4.00 -12.14 -24.37
CA GLU A 288 -5.34 -11.60 -24.18
C GLU A 288 -5.29 -10.28 -23.40
N ASN A 289 -4.53 -10.23 -22.28
CA ASN A 289 -4.32 -9.01 -21.50
C ASN A 289 -3.79 -7.87 -22.38
N LEU A 290 -2.76 -8.16 -23.19
CA LEU A 290 -2.18 -7.17 -24.10
C LEU A 290 -3.17 -6.67 -25.14
N SER A 291 -3.94 -7.58 -25.74
CA SER A 291 -4.91 -7.23 -26.76
C SER A 291 -6.06 -6.36 -26.26
N LYS A 292 -6.42 -6.51 -24.98
CA LYS A 292 -7.49 -5.74 -24.34
C LYS A 292 -6.99 -4.40 -23.79
N GLU A 293 -5.79 -4.36 -23.19
CA GLU A 293 -5.31 -3.18 -22.49
C GLU A 293 -4.50 -2.24 -23.38
N ILE A 294 -3.60 -2.78 -24.24
CA ILE A 294 -2.74 -1.98 -25.13
C ILE A 294 -2.72 -2.60 -26.53
N PRO A 295 -3.85 -2.53 -27.27
CA PRO A 295 -3.97 -3.18 -28.59
C PRO A 295 -3.06 -2.56 -29.66
N ASP A 296 -2.85 -1.27 -29.62
CA ASP A 296 -2.07 -0.50 -30.61
C ASP A 296 -0.76 0.04 -30.02
N TRP A 297 0.06 0.72 -30.85
CA TRP A 297 1.33 1.32 -30.48
C TRP A 297 1.24 2.80 -30.12
N ASP A 298 0.04 3.29 -29.79
CA ASP A 298 -0.15 4.67 -29.36
C ASP A 298 0.18 4.85 -27.88
N PHE A 299 1.41 5.28 -27.63
CA PHE A 299 1.92 5.54 -26.28
C PHE A 299 1.09 6.62 -25.56
N ASN A 300 0.77 7.73 -26.25
CA ASN A 300 0.05 8.85 -25.66
C ASN A 300 -1.36 8.47 -25.25
N LYS A 301 -2.05 7.63 -26.03
CA LYS A 301 -3.38 7.11 -25.70
C LYS A 301 -3.36 6.36 -24.36
N VAL A 302 -2.32 5.57 -24.07
CA VAL A 302 -2.17 4.87 -22.78
C VAL A 302 -1.94 5.89 -21.67
N VAL A 303 -1.06 6.88 -21.88
CA VAL A 303 -0.82 7.96 -20.92
C VAL A 303 -2.12 8.68 -20.55
N GLU A 304 -2.93 9.06 -21.54
CA GLU A 304 -4.16 9.80 -21.33
C GLU A 304 -5.23 8.93 -20.67
N SER A 305 -5.46 7.71 -21.14
CA SER A 305 -6.45 6.82 -20.54
C SER A 305 -6.17 6.50 -19.08
N THR A 306 -4.91 6.23 -18.73
CA THR A 306 -4.52 5.98 -17.34
C THR A 306 -4.61 7.25 -16.48
N ARG A 307 -4.33 8.43 -17.06
CA ARG A 307 -4.54 9.71 -16.38
C ARG A 307 -6.02 9.94 -16.03
N ASP A 308 -6.91 9.64 -16.96
CA ASP A 308 -8.35 9.82 -16.75
C ASP A 308 -8.87 8.87 -15.67
N ILE A 309 -8.41 7.61 -15.65
CA ILE A 309 -8.73 6.65 -14.59
C ILE A 309 -8.26 7.16 -13.23
N TRP A 310 -7.03 7.66 -13.11
CA TRP A 310 -6.54 8.25 -11.87
C TRP A 310 -7.33 9.48 -11.46
N GLN A 311 -7.66 10.37 -12.42
CA GLN A 311 -8.47 11.57 -12.15
C GLN A 311 -9.84 11.22 -11.57
N GLU A 312 -10.51 10.22 -12.13
CA GLU A 312 -11.78 9.74 -11.63
C GLU A 312 -11.68 9.28 -10.17
N ASN A 313 -10.69 8.43 -9.87
CA ASN A 313 -10.51 7.85 -8.54
C ASN A 313 -10.04 8.88 -7.50
N LEU A 314 -9.07 9.73 -7.81
CA LEU A 314 -8.58 10.78 -6.91
C LEU A 314 -9.64 11.85 -6.64
N SER A 315 -10.52 12.13 -7.60
CA SER A 315 -11.62 13.09 -7.43
C SER A 315 -12.74 12.61 -6.50
N ARG A 316 -12.66 11.39 -5.95
CA ARG A 316 -13.62 10.89 -4.94
C ARG A 316 -13.52 11.66 -3.63
N ILE A 317 -12.37 12.23 -3.32
CA ILE A 317 -12.22 13.22 -2.24
C ILE A 317 -11.62 14.50 -2.82
N LYS A 318 -12.40 15.60 -2.78
CA LYS A 318 -11.95 16.91 -3.20
C LYS A 318 -11.55 17.76 -2.00
N VAL A 319 -10.43 18.47 -2.14
CA VAL A 319 -9.87 19.36 -1.12
C VAL A 319 -9.92 20.80 -1.60
N ASN A 320 -10.49 21.70 -0.78
CA ASN A 320 -10.53 23.13 -1.03
C ASN A 320 -9.80 23.91 0.07
N GLY A 321 -9.14 25.01 -0.30
CA GLY A 321 -8.47 25.91 0.64
C GLY A 321 -7.11 25.42 1.16
N ALA A 322 -6.61 24.27 0.71
CA ALA A 322 -5.26 23.79 1.02
C ALA A 322 -4.20 24.41 0.09
N THR A 323 -2.96 24.51 0.57
CA THR A 323 -1.81 24.93 -0.25
C THR A 323 -1.46 23.89 -1.31
N GLU A 324 -0.63 24.26 -2.29
CA GLU A 324 -0.16 23.34 -3.34
C GLU A 324 0.59 22.13 -2.75
N ASP A 325 1.47 22.37 -1.77
CA ASP A 325 2.20 21.28 -1.10
C ASP A 325 1.27 20.36 -0.29
N GLN A 326 0.31 20.92 0.43
CA GLN A 326 -0.69 20.15 1.18
C GLN A 326 -1.54 19.28 0.24
N LYS A 327 -1.94 19.81 -0.92
CA LYS A 327 -2.63 19.02 -1.95
C LYS A 327 -1.73 17.92 -2.51
N SER A 328 -0.45 18.20 -2.76
CA SER A 328 0.49 17.19 -3.23
C SER A 328 0.65 16.06 -2.22
N ILE A 329 0.82 16.35 -0.94
CA ILE A 329 0.89 15.34 0.12
C ILE A 329 -0.41 14.52 0.17
N PHE A 330 -1.56 15.22 0.19
CA PHE A 330 -2.87 14.57 0.31
C PHE A 330 -3.19 13.65 -0.86
N TYR A 331 -3.04 14.14 -2.11
CA TYR A 331 -3.36 13.33 -3.29
C TYR A 331 -2.32 12.24 -3.54
N THR A 332 -1.08 12.41 -3.08
CA THR A 332 -0.09 11.33 -3.09
C THR A 332 -0.43 10.25 -2.04
N ALA A 333 -0.82 10.65 -0.84
CA ALA A 333 -1.32 9.70 0.15
C ALA A 333 -2.54 8.94 -0.38
N LEU A 334 -3.51 9.64 -0.97
CA LEU A 334 -4.67 9.00 -1.58
C LEU A 334 -4.28 8.07 -2.75
N PHE A 335 -3.28 8.42 -3.55
CA PHE A 335 -2.71 7.55 -4.59
C PHE A 335 -2.13 6.26 -3.98
N HIS A 336 -1.34 6.33 -2.91
CA HIS A 336 -0.78 5.16 -2.23
C HIS A 336 -1.87 4.21 -1.71
N THR A 337 -3.01 4.73 -1.22
CA THR A 337 -4.12 3.89 -0.74
C THR A 337 -4.85 3.09 -1.83
N MET A 338 -4.49 3.31 -3.10
CA MET A 338 -5.06 2.62 -4.26
C MET A 338 -4.04 1.73 -4.99
N LEU A 339 -2.89 1.46 -4.39
CA LEU A 339 -1.90 0.54 -4.95
C LEU A 339 -2.14 -0.91 -4.49
N PHE A 340 -2.68 -1.09 -3.28
CA PHE A 340 -2.91 -2.40 -2.63
C PHE A 340 -4.25 -2.45 -1.90
N PRO A 341 -4.83 -3.67 -1.70
CA PRO A 341 -4.43 -4.94 -2.33
C PRO A 341 -4.58 -4.88 -3.85
N ARG A 342 -3.67 -5.55 -4.58
CA ARG A 342 -3.71 -5.54 -6.05
C ARG A 342 -4.75 -6.50 -6.59
N GLU A 343 -5.41 -6.14 -7.68
CA GLU A 343 -6.22 -7.07 -8.44
C GLU A 343 -5.34 -8.19 -9.00
N PHE A 344 -5.71 -9.44 -8.75
CA PHE A 344 -4.95 -10.62 -9.14
C PHE A 344 -5.65 -11.46 -10.21
N SER A 345 -6.85 -11.09 -10.56
CA SER A 345 -7.64 -11.71 -11.62
C SER A 345 -7.34 -11.14 -13.01
N GLU A 346 -7.55 -11.95 -14.03
CA GLU A 346 -7.28 -11.68 -15.43
C GLU A 346 -8.54 -11.99 -16.26
N TYR A 347 -9.41 -10.98 -16.36
CA TYR A 347 -10.66 -11.03 -17.12
C TYR A 347 -11.59 -12.19 -16.75
N GLY A 348 -11.85 -12.33 -15.43
CA GLY A 348 -12.78 -13.32 -14.88
C GLY A 348 -12.14 -14.66 -14.56
N ARG A 349 -10.82 -14.80 -14.67
CA ARG A 349 -10.05 -15.95 -14.21
C ARG A 349 -8.87 -15.49 -13.34
N TYR A 350 -8.37 -16.38 -12.48
CA TYR A 350 -7.15 -16.15 -11.71
C TYR A 350 -6.41 -17.45 -11.45
N TYR A 351 -5.08 -17.35 -11.31
CA TYR A 351 -4.28 -18.42 -10.73
C TYR A 351 -4.36 -18.30 -9.21
N SER A 352 -4.79 -19.36 -8.54
CA SER A 352 -4.75 -19.42 -7.07
C SER A 352 -3.41 -19.95 -6.57
N PRO A 353 -2.64 -19.15 -5.83
CA PRO A 353 -1.44 -19.63 -5.16
C PRO A 353 -1.75 -20.40 -3.85
N PHE A 354 -3.00 -20.72 -3.56
CA PHE A 354 -3.43 -21.42 -2.34
C PHE A 354 -3.69 -22.90 -2.59
N ASP A 355 -4.15 -23.28 -3.79
CA ASP A 355 -4.28 -24.68 -4.23
C ASP A 355 -3.49 -25.00 -5.52
N ASP A 356 -2.68 -24.03 -6.00
CA ASP A 356 -1.78 -24.13 -7.15
C ASP A 356 -2.52 -24.43 -8.48
N LYS A 357 -3.72 -23.83 -8.66
CA LYS A 357 -4.59 -24.04 -9.83
C LYS A 357 -5.17 -22.73 -10.37
N VAL A 358 -5.77 -22.82 -11.57
CA VAL A 358 -6.52 -21.72 -12.19
C VAL A 358 -8.01 -21.87 -11.89
N HIS A 359 -8.65 -20.77 -11.46
CA HIS A 359 -10.07 -20.67 -11.15
C HIS A 359 -10.75 -19.56 -11.96
N GLU A 360 -12.08 -19.58 -11.96
CA GLU A 360 -12.90 -18.47 -12.46
C GLU A 360 -13.29 -17.54 -11.29
N GLY A 361 -13.36 -16.24 -11.57
CA GLY A 361 -13.77 -15.23 -10.60
C GLY A 361 -12.88 -14.01 -10.56
N VAL A 362 -13.11 -13.17 -9.53
CA VAL A 362 -12.30 -12.00 -9.19
C VAL A 362 -11.42 -12.34 -8.01
N SER A 363 -10.14 -11.98 -8.07
CA SER A 363 -9.17 -12.22 -7.01
C SER A 363 -8.33 -10.97 -6.76
N TYR A 364 -7.95 -10.78 -5.50
CA TYR A 364 -6.99 -9.78 -5.03
C TYR A 364 -5.86 -10.46 -4.28
N ASN A 365 -4.69 -9.82 -4.18
CA ASN A 365 -3.55 -10.34 -3.44
C ASN A 365 -2.71 -9.21 -2.80
N ASP A 366 -1.64 -9.58 -2.11
CA ASP A 366 -0.75 -8.64 -1.40
C ASP A 366 -1.51 -7.80 -0.36
N TYR A 367 -2.29 -8.49 0.49
CA TYR A 367 -2.95 -7.90 1.65
C TYR A 367 -1.95 -7.77 2.81
N SER A 368 -1.63 -6.55 3.21
CA SER A 368 -0.86 -6.25 4.43
C SER A 368 -1.79 -6.14 5.64
N LEU A 369 -2.45 -7.25 6.01
CA LEU A 369 -3.61 -7.21 6.91
C LEU A 369 -3.29 -6.72 8.33
N TRP A 370 -2.08 -6.99 8.84
CA TRP A 370 -1.63 -6.49 10.15
C TRP A 370 -1.63 -4.96 10.22
N ASP A 371 -1.33 -4.33 9.10
CA ASP A 371 -1.27 -2.89 8.94
C ASP A 371 -2.63 -2.32 8.55
N THR A 372 -3.18 -2.82 7.45
CA THR A 372 -4.24 -2.16 6.67
C THR A 372 -5.64 -2.28 7.26
N PHE A 373 -5.88 -3.20 8.21
CA PHE A 373 -7.18 -3.28 8.90
C PHE A 373 -7.50 -2.01 9.69
N ARG A 374 -6.45 -1.25 10.09
CA ARG A 374 -6.56 -0.09 10.98
C ARG A 374 -7.13 1.15 10.29
N ALA A 375 -6.71 1.44 9.05
CA ALA A 375 -7.18 2.63 8.33
C ALA A 375 -7.45 2.39 6.84
N LEU A 376 -6.62 1.65 6.12
CA LEU A 376 -6.78 1.49 4.68
C LEU A 376 -8.12 0.85 4.31
N HIS A 377 -8.45 -0.32 4.85
CA HIS A 377 -9.72 -0.97 4.57
C HIS A 377 -10.94 -0.12 4.99
N PRO A 378 -10.96 0.51 6.19
CA PRO A 378 -11.99 1.48 6.54
C PRO A 378 -12.10 2.67 5.58
N LEU A 379 -10.98 3.17 5.01
CA LEU A 379 -11.00 4.24 4.02
C LEU A 379 -11.63 3.78 2.69
N LEU A 380 -11.34 2.55 2.27
CA LEU A 380 -11.93 1.97 1.07
C LEU A 380 -13.46 1.83 1.15
N HIS A 381 -14.03 1.71 2.36
CA HIS A 381 -15.49 1.73 2.55
C HIS A 381 -16.15 3.03 2.05
N PHE A 382 -15.43 4.14 2.08
CA PHE A 382 -15.89 5.43 1.58
C PHE A 382 -15.46 5.68 0.13
N THR A 383 -14.21 5.35 -0.18
CA THR A 383 -13.60 5.73 -1.47
C THR A 383 -13.87 4.70 -2.57
N HIS A 384 -13.91 3.40 -2.26
CA HIS A 384 -14.07 2.32 -3.22
C HIS A 384 -15.03 1.22 -2.73
N PRO A 385 -16.28 1.59 -2.35
CA PRO A 385 -17.25 0.63 -1.81
C PRO A 385 -17.53 -0.53 -2.75
N GLU A 386 -17.42 -0.32 -4.07
CA GLU A 386 -17.59 -1.34 -5.11
C GLU A 386 -16.52 -2.43 -5.10
N ARG A 387 -15.37 -2.20 -4.45
CA ARG A 387 -14.28 -3.18 -4.34
C ARG A 387 -14.28 -3.94 -3.01
N VAL A 388 -15.00 -3.48 -2.02
CA VAL A 388 -14.99 -4.07 -0.66
C VAL A 388 -15.46 -5.53 -0.69
N SER A 389 -16.66 -5.79 -1.20
CA SER A 389 -17.19 -7.16 -1.29
C SER A 389 -16.33 -8.08 -2.15
N PRO A 390 -15.85 -7.68 -3.34
CA PRO A 390 -14.89 -8.48 -4.11
C PRO A 390 -13.58 -8.77 -3.38
N MET A 391 -13.03 -7.84 -2.61
CA MET A 391 -11.84 -8.07 -1.79
C MET A 391 -12.11 -9.11 -0.70
N ILE A 392 -13.26 -9.02 -0.02
CA ILE A 392 -13.65 -10.02 0.97
C ILE A 392 -13.86 -11.38 0.31
N GLN A 393 -14.60 -11.43 -0.81
CA GLN A 393 -14.80 -12.67 -1.56
C GLN A 393 -13.46 -13.33 -1.93
N SER A 394 -12.44 -12.55 -2.29
CA SER A 394 -11.10 -13.05 -2.54
C SER A 394 -10.47 -13.70 -1.30
N LEU A 395 -10.62 -13.11 -0.11
CA LEU A 395 -10.15 -13.73 1.14
C LEU A 395 -10.88 -15.07 1.42
N LEU A 396 -12.17 -15.14 1.11
CA LEU A 396 -12.96 -16.37 1.25
C LEU A 396 -12.55 -17.45 0.25
N GLN A 397 -12.18 -17.07 -0.98
CA GLN A 397 -11.60 -17.98 -1.95
C GLN A 397 -10.27 -18.56 -1.44
N MET A 398 -9.39 -17.74 -0.89
CA MET A 398 -8.14 -18.18 -0.26
C MET A 398 -8.41 -19.19 0.87
N TYR A 399 -9.47 -18.96 1.66
CA TYR A 399 -9.90 -19.89 2.71
C TYR A 399 -10.38 -21.22 2.12
N GLN A 400 -11.21 -21.22 1.08
CA GLN A 400 -11.73 -22.43 0.44
C GLN A 400 -10.63 -23.26 -0.22
N GLU A 401 -9.71 -22.60 -0.90
CA GLU A 401 -8.64 -23.21 -1.70
C GLU A 401 -7.47 -23.69 -0.82
N GLY A 402 -7.10 -22.91 0.20
CA GLY A 402 -5.96 -23.20 1.07
C GLY A 402 -6.30 -23.69 2.47
N GLY A 403 -7.56 -23.57 2.89
CA GLY A 403 -8.06 -24.04 4.17
C GLY A 403 -8.01 -23.01 5.32
N TRP A 404 -7.36 -21.85 5.15
CA TRP A 404 -7.26 -20.79 6.15
C TRP A 404 -7.42 -19.42 5.52
N LEU A 405 -7.91 -18.41 6.28
CA LEU A 405 -7.75 -17.02 5.89
C LEU A 405 -6.27 -16.63 5.97
N PRO A 406 -5.75 -15.81 5.04
CA PRO A 406 -4.35 -15.40 5.07
C PRO A 406 -4.08 -14.34 6.14
N LYS A 407 -2.81 -14.26 6.61
CA LYS A 407 -2.32 -13.12 7.41
C LYS A 407 -1.66 -12.08 6.50
N TRP A 408 -0.73 -12.52 5.66
CA TRP A 408 0.00 -11.69 4.71
C TRP A 408 0.35 -12.53 3.46
N PRO A 409 -0.52 -12.60 2.43
CA PRO A 409 -0.24 -13.38 1.23
C PRO A 409 0.76 -12.69 0.30
N ASN A 410 1.78 -13.46 -0.23
CA ASN A 410 2.78 -12.96 -1.18
C ASN A 410 3.38 -14.11 -2.05
N PRO A 411 2.76 -14.47 -3.15
CA PRO A 411 1.34 -14.36 -3.41
C PRO A 411 0.53 -15.43 -2.67
N THR A 412 1.16 -16.44 -2.07
CA THR A 412 0.53 -17.48 -1.22
C THR A 412 0.69 -17.17 0.25
N TYR A 413 0.28 -18.08 1.12
CA TYR A 413 0.49 -17.96 2.54
C TYR A 413 1.94 -17.64 2.89
N THR A 414 2.11 -16.72 3.81
CA THR A 414 3.34 -16.49 4.55
C THR A 414 3.03 -16.48 6.04
N ASN A 415 3.99 -16.93 6.87
CA ASN A 415 3.85 -16.83 8.32
C ASN A 415 4.43 -15.48 8.80
N ILE A 416 3.95 -14.39 8.19
CA ILE A 416 4.39 -13.02 8.51
C ILE A 416 3.34 -12.36 9.39
N MET A 417 3.82 -11.67 10.41
CA MET A 417 3.08 -10.95 11.44
C MET A 417 2.24 -11.82 12.36
N THR A 418 1.78 -11.21 13.41
CA THR A 418 0.88 -11.75 14.43
C THR A 418 -0.57 -11.38 14.13
N GLY A 419 -1.52 -11.90 14.88
CA GLY A 419 -2.94 -11.67 14.64
C GLY A 419 -3.48 -12.40 13.40
N THR A 420 -4.78 -12.26 13.17
CA THR A 420 -5.50 -12.82 12.00
C THR A 420 -6.49 -11.79 11.47
N HIS A 421 -5.96 -10.61 11.15
CA HIS A 421 -6.78 -9.41 10.91
C HIS A 421 -7.64 -9.45 9.63
N ALA A 422 -7.57 -10.52 8.83
CA ALA A 422 -8.64 -10.83 7.87
C ALA A 422 -10.00 -10.92 8.59
N ASP A 423 -10.00 -11.43 9.84
CA ASP A 423 -11.18 -11.51 10.69
C ASP A 423 -11.75 -10.11 10.98
N ALA A 424 -10.87 -9.17 11.34
CA ALA A 424 -11.24 -7.78 11.61
C ALA A 424 -11.77 -7.08 10.34
N VAL A 425 -11.10 -7.27 9.19
CA VAL A 425 -11.51 -6.67 7.90
C VAL A 425 -12.89 -7.16 7.46
N ILE A 426 -13.14 -8.48 7.55
CA ILE A 426 -14.43 -9.08 7.18
C ILE A 426 -15.53 -8.60 8.13
N ALA A 427 -15.29 -8.63 9.44
CA ALA A 427 -16.28 -8.23 10.44
C ALA A 427 -16.57 -6.72 10.37
N ASP A 428 -15.55 -5.88 10.15
CA ASP A 428 -15.71 -4.43 10.04
C ASP A 428 -16.56 -4.04 8.81
N ALA A 429 -16.29 -4.67 7.66
CA ALA A 429 -17.10 -4.48 6.48
C ALA A 429 -18.53 -4.99 6.66
N TYR A 430 -18.71 -6.16 7.31
CA TYR A 430 -20.04 -6.72 7.62
C TYR A 430 -20.89 -5.76 8.46
N VAL A 431 -20.33 -5.23 9.55
CA VAL A 431 -21.03 -4.30 10.46
C VAL A 431 -21.41 -3.01 9.74
N LYS A 432 -20.61 -2.53 8.78
CA LYS A 432 -20.88 -1.36 7.96
C LYS A 432 -21.79 -1.62 6.77
N GLY A 433 -22.35 -2.85 6.66
CA GLY A 433 -23.41 -3.20 5.71
C GLY A 433 -22.92 -3.74 4.37
N PHE A 434 -21.64 -4.03 4.20
CA PHE A 434 -21.12 -4.74 3.03
C PHE A 434 -21.42 -6.23 3.19
N ARG A 435 -22.33 -6.75 2.38
CA ARG A 435 -22.85 -8.13 2.51
C ARG A 435 -23.01 -8.86 1.18
N ASP A 436 -22.42 -8.35 0.10
CA ASP A 436 -22.47 -8.95 -1.23
C ASP A 436 -21.33 -9.97 -1.42
N TYR A 437 -21.30 -10.98 -0.55
CA TYR A 437 -20.43 -12.15 -0.54
C TYR A 437 -21.08 -13.28 0.27
N ASP A 438 -20.51 -14.48 0.25
CA ASP A 438 -21.05 -15.61 1.01
C ASP A 438 -20.87 -15.38 2.53
N LEU A 439 -21.95 -15.01 3.21
CA LEU A 439 -21.96 -14.64 4.62
C LEU A 439 -21.75 -15.85 5.55
N ASP A 440 -22.30 -17.02 5.19
CA ASP A 440 -22.12 -18.24 5.97
C ASP A 440 -20.68 -18.73 5.90
N LEU A 441 -20.08 -18.71 4.70
CA LEU A 441 -18.67 -19.02 4.50
C LEU A 441 -17.78 -18.00 5.23
N ALA A 442 -18.10 -16.71 5.18
CA ALA A 442 -17.37 -15.67 5.88
C ALA A 442 -17.33 -15.93 7.39
N TYR A 443 -18.51 -16.22 7.97
CA TYR A 443 -18.59 -16.56 9.38
C TYR A 443 -17.86 -17.86 9.73
N GLU A 444 -17.96 -18.91 8.90
CA GLU A 444 -17.20 -20.16 9.06
C GLU A 444 -15.70 -19.89 9.11
N ALA A 445 -15.19 -19.11 8.15
CA ALA A 445 -13.77 -18.83 8.00
C ALA A 445 -13.18 -18.07 9.19
N VAL A 446 -13.82 -16.96 9.62
CA VAL A 446 -13.36 -16.18 10.80
C VAL A 446 -13.52 -16.98 12.09
N ARG A 447 -14.61 -17.75 12.23
CA ARG A 447 -14.83 -18.62 13.35
C ARG A 447 -13.76 -19.72 13.46
N LYS A 448 -13.32 -20.29 12.34
CA LYS A 448 -12.25 -21.27 12.32
C LYS A 448 -10.94 -20.69 12.87
N ASN A 449 -10.55 -19.48 12.46
CA ASN A 449 -9.37 -18.83 13.01
C ASN A 449 -9.43 -18.69 14.53
N ALA A 450 -10.61 -18.33 15.08
CA ALA A 450 -10.78 -18.15 16.51
C ALA A 450 -10.89 -19.44 17.32
N MET A 451 -11.38 -20.53 16.73
CA MET A 451 -11.76 -21.75 17.48
C MET A 451 -10.77 -22.92 17.29
N HIS A 452 -10.02 -22.96 16.21
CA HIS A 452 -9.18 -24.09 15.86
C HIS A 452 -7.68 -23.75 15.99
N PRO A 453 -6.99 -24.34 17.00
CA PRO A 453 -5.55 -24.15 17.12
C PRO A 453 -4.80 -24.79 15.94
N PRO A 454 -3.61 -24.27 15.61
CA PRO A 454 -2.72 -24.87 14.63
C PRO A 454 -2.38 -26.32 14.93
N TYR A 455 -2.11 -27.11 13.87
CA TYR A 455 -1.58 -28.47 14.03
C TYR A 455 -0.26 -28.46 14.81
N ARG A 456 -0.19 -29.25 15.88
CA ARG A 456 0.97 -29.32 16.78
C ARG A 456 1.28 -27.99 17.50
N ASP A 457 0.26 -27.21 17.79
CA ASP A 457 0.36 -25.89 18.44
C ASP A 457 1.14 -25.92 19.78
N THR A 458 1.08 -27.02 20.51
CA THR A 458 1.79 -27.19 21.78
C THR A 458 3.20 -27.79 21.63
N GLU A 459 3.58 -28.23 20.45
CA GLU A 459 4.87 -28.88 20.20
C GLU A 459 5.89 -27.95 19.54
N LYS A 460 5.43 -26.84 18.95
CA LYS A 460 6.25 -25.85 18.25
C LYS A 460 6.22 -24.48 18.92
N PRO A 461 7.37 -23.84 19.11
CA PRO A 461 7.41 -22.44 19.48
C PRO A 461 7.15 -21.59 18.21
N TRP A 462 5.89 -21.26 17.95
CA TRP A 462 5.50 -20.42 16.82
C TRP A 462 6.10 -19.01 16.94
N GLY A 463 6.69 -18.51 15.85
CA GLY A 463 7.23 -17.16 15.76
C GLY A 463 6.91 -16.54 14.41
N ASP A 464 6.94 -15.23 14.35
CA ASP A 464 6.87 -14.49 13.10
C ASP A 464 8.07 -14.84 12.20
N ARG A 465 7.83 -15.05 10.91
CA ARG A 465 8.84 -15.38 9.89
C ARG A 465 9.67 -16.65 10.16
N ASP A 466 9.17 -17.59 10.95
CA ASP A 466 9.84 -18.87 11.16
C ASP A 466 9.85 -19.69 9.85
N GLU A 467 11.05 -20.03 9.35
CA GLU A 467 11.22 -20.83 8.13
C GLU A 467 10.62 -22.25 8.25
N GLY A 468 10.02 -22.75 7.17
CA GLY A 468 9.48 -24.10 7.10
C GLY A 468 8.27 -24.34 8.00
N THR A 469 7.70 -23.30 8.58
CA THR A 469 6.47 -23.38 9.34
C THR A 469 5.30 -23.50 8.36
N LEU A 470 4.49 -24.55 8.51
CA LEU A 470 3.23 -24.64 7.80
C LEU A 470 2.34 -23.48 8.24
N TYR A 471 1.73 -22.80 7.27
CA TYR A 471 0.82 -21.73 7.60
C TYR A 471 -0.43 -22.27 8.29
N GLU A 472 -0.67 -21.76 9.48
CA GLU A 472 -1.94 -21.89 10.20
C GLU A 472 -2.16 -20.58 11.00
N ALA A 473 -3.43 -20.25 11.29
CA ALA A 473 -3.77 -18.89 11.67
C ALA A 473 -3.14 -18.41 12.98
N ARG A 474 -3.52 -19.01 14.12
CA ARG A 474 -3.19 -18.46 15.45
C ARG A 474 -2.26 -19.38 16.23
N GLY A 475 -0.96 -19.27 15.99
CA GLY A 475 0.04 -19.99 16.81
C GLY A 475 -0.06 -19.59 18.29
N GLY A 476 -0.14 -20.60 19.20
CA GLY A 476 -0.33 -20.41 20.64
C GLY A 476 -1.80 -20.34 21.08
N LEU A 477 -2.75 -20.60 20.18
CA LEU A 477 -4.19 -20.53 20.49
C LEU A 477 -4.61 -21.49 21.59
N THR A 478 -4.00 -22.68 21.68
CA THR A 478 -4.27 -23.65 22.77
C THR A 478 -4.00 -23.03 24.14
N TYR A 479 -2.93 -22.26 24.30
CA TYR A 479 -2.60 -21.59 25.54
C TYR A 479 -3.54 -20.40 25.79
N TYR A 480 -3.83 -19.62 24.75
CA TYR A 480 -4.77 -18.50 24.82
C TYR A 480 -6.14 -18.94 25.32
N HIS A 481 -6.67 -20.08 24.86
CA HIS A 481 -7.95 -20.61 25.33
C HIS A 481 -7.89 -21.18 26.75
N SER A 482 -6.80 -21.89 27.09
CA SER A 482 -6.72 -22.62 28.36
C SER A 482 -6.24 -21.77 29.54
N LEU A 483 -5.33 -20.80 29.27
CA LEU A 483 -4.72 -19.97 30.30
C LEU A 483 -5.32 -18.55 30.33
N GLY A 484 -6.00 -18.13 29.26
CA GLY A 484 -6.42 -16.75 29.06
C GLY A 484 -5.26 -15.82 28.63
N TYR A 485 -4.17 -16.37 28.11
CA TYR A 485 -3.04 -15.66 27.48
C TYR A 485 -2.16 -16.64 26.72
N VAL A 486 -1.35 -16.14 25.79
CA VAL A 486 -0.32 -16.92 25.11
C VAL A 486 0.91 -17.01 26.04
N ALA A 487 1.40 -18.24 26.31
CA ALA A 487 2.51 -18.47 27.24
C ALA A 487 3.87 -18.18 26.57
N ALA A 488 4.67 -17.30 27.15
CA ALA A 488 5.92 -16.79 26.56
C ALA A 488 7.01 -17.86 26.41
N ASP A 489 7.06 -18.85 27.30
CA ASP A 489 8.00 -19.97 27.24
C ASP A 489 7.54 -21.06 26.23
N LYS A 490 6.41 -20.90 25.57
CA LYS A 490 5.84 -21.82 24.59
C LYS A 490 5.70 -21.20 23.20
N THR A 491 5.41 -19.91 23.12
CA THR A 491 5.16 -19.21 21.85
C THR A 491 5.76 -17.83 21.91
N ARG A 492 6.49 -17.43 20.86
CA ARG A 492 7.09 -16.09 20.77
C ARG A 492 6.01 -15.02 20.64
N GLU A 493 6.36 -13.76 20.90
CA GLU A 493 5.49 -12.59 20.73
C GLU A 493 4.18 -12.70 21.52
N SER A 494 4.24 -13.32 22.68
CA SER A 494 3.11 -13.78 23.48
C SER A 494 2.18 -12.66 23.93
N VAL A 495 2.72 -11.47 24.24
CA VAL A 495 1.93 -10.29 24.63
C VAL A 495 1.17 -9.75 23.43
N THR A 496 1.87 -9.53 22.31
CA THR A 496 1.26 -9.05 21.06
C THR A 496 0.16 -10.00 20.61
N ARG A 497 0.43 -11.33 20.53
CA ARG A 497 -0.55 -12.34 20.12
C ARG A 497 -1.79 -12.32 21.01
N THR A 498 -1.62 -12.20 22.32
CA THR A 498 -2.75 -12.15 23.26
C THR A 498 -3.64 -10.91 23.01
N ILE A 499 -3.05 -9.76 22.74
CA ILE A 499 -3.78 -8.52 22.45
C ILE A 499 -4.49 -8.62 21.11
N GLU A 500 -3.79 -9.04 20.06
CA GLU A 500 -4.30 -9.06 18.70
C GLU A 500 -5.38 -10.12 18.50
N PHE A 501 -5.23 -11.31 19.10
CA PHE A 501 -6.32 -12.30 19.13
C PHE A 501 -7.55 -11.74 19.81
N GLY A 502 -7.39 -10.90 20.83
CA GLY A 502 -8.50 -10.19 21.48
C GLY A 502 -9.21 -9.19 20.57
N ILE A 503 -8.46 -8.47 19.72
CA ILE A 503 -9.02 -7.56 18.69
C ILE A 503 -9.85 -8.35 17.68
N ASP A 504 -9.29 -9.44 17.18
CA ASP A 504 -9.94 -10.29 16.19
C ASP A 504 -11.20 -10.97 16.80
N ASP A 505 -11.10 -11.51 18.01
CA ASP A 505 -12.22 -12.12 18.73
C ASP A 505 -13.38 -11.14 18.96
N TYR A 506 -13.07 -9.89 19.36
CA TYR A 506 -14.06 -8.84 19.50
C TYR A 506 -14.75 -8.56 18.15
N SER A 507 -14.00 -8.44 17.09
CA SER A 507 -14.52 -8.15 15.75
C SER A 507 -15.47 -9.27 15.27
N ILE A 508 -15.06 -10.53 15.42
CA ILE A 508 -15.90 -11.70 15.11
C ILE A 508 -17.15 -11.72 16.00
N ALA A 509 -17.02 -11.34 17.29
CA ALA A 509 -18.15 -11.29 18.21
C ALA A 509 -19.23 -10.31 17.74
N GLN A 510 -18.86 -9.15 17.18
CA GLN A 510 -19.85 -8.20 16.65
C GLN A 510 -20.63 -8.82 15.46
N MET A 511 -19.94 -9.54 14.58
CA MET A 511 -20.59 -10.28 13.50
C MET A 511 -21.49 -11.42 14.05
N ALA A 512 -21.01 -12.18 15.05
CA ALA A 512 -21.76 -13.23 15.70
C ALA A 512 -23.06 -12.72 16.36
N LEU A 513 -23.00 -11.56 17.01
CA LEU A 513 -24.16 -10.90 17.65
C LEU A 513 -25.24 -10.58 16.61
N ASP A 514 -24.88 -9.92 15.51
CA ASP A 514 -25.83 -9.55 14.45
C ASP A 514 -26.41 -10.80 13.74
N MET A 515 -25.64 -11.87 13.60
CA MET A 515 -26.09 -13.15 13.04
C MET A 515 -26.85 -14.03 14.05
N GLY A 516 -27.06 -13.59 15.28
CA GLY A 516 -27.76 -14.34 16.34
C GLY A 516 -26.99 -15.56 16.89
N LYS A 517 -25.68 -15.62 16.68
CA LYS A 517 -24.81 -16.71 17.17
C LYS A 517 -24.36 -16.47 18.62
N MET A 518 -25.30 -16.41 19.53
CA MET A 518 -25.11 -15.92 20.92
C MET A 518 -24.05 -16.68 21.72
N VAL A 519 -23.95 -18.01 21.56
CA VAL A 519 -22.94 -18.83 22.25
C VAL A 519 -21.50 -18.44 21.83
N ASP A 520 -21.30 -18.21 20.54
CA ASP A 520 -20.00 -17.76 20.03
C ASP A 520 -19.74 -16.30 20.46
N TYR A 521 -20.76 -15.43 20.42
CA TYR A 521 -20.68 -14.05 20.91
C TYR A 521 -20.16 -13.99 22.34
N GLU A 522 -20.82 -14.70 23.29
CA GLU A 522 -20.43 -14.68 24.69
C GLU A 522 -19.00 -15.20 24.91
N ARG A 523 -18.63 -16.27 24.20
CA ARG A 523 -17.31 -16.87 24.28
C ARG A 523 -16.23 -15.92 23.77
N LEU A 524 -16.41 -15.37 22.58
CA LEU A 524 -15.46 -14.45 21.92
C LEU A 524 -15.31 -13.16 22.72
N MET A 525 -16.42 -12.59 23.22
CA MET A 525 -16.40 -11.43 24.13
C MET A 525 -15.68 -11.73 25.45
N GLY A 526 -15.72 -12.97 25.92
CA GLY A 526 -14.92 -13.42 27.07
C GLY A 526 -13.43 -13.43 26.74
N TRP A 527 -13.05 -14.05 25.63
CA TRP A 527 -11.65 -14.15 25.19
C TRP A 527 -11.04 -12.81 24.78
N SER A 528 -11.82 -11.89 24.21
CA SER A 528 -11.33 -10.56 23.84
C SER A 528 -10.76 -9.78 25.04
N LYS A 529 -11.11 -10.15 26.27
CA LYS A 529 -10.61 -9.54 27.50
C LYS A 529 -9.34 -10.18 28.06
N ASN A 530 -8.80 -11.19 27.39
CA ASN A 530 -7.63 -11.96 27.84
C ASN A 530 -6.38 -11.10 28.05
N TYR A 531 -6.23 -9.97 27.32
CA TYR A 531 -5.12 -9.03 27.52
C TYR A 531 -5.03 -8.54 28.97
N LYS A 532 -6.13 -8.52 29.74
CA LYS A 532 -6.16 -8.10 31.16
C LYS A 532 -5.32 -9.03 32.06
N ASN A 533 -5.16 -10.30 31.65
CA ASN A 533 -4.34 -11.27 32.37
C ASN A 533 -2.84 -10.97 32.25
N LEU A 534 -2.45 -10.11 31.30
CA LEU A 534 -1.06 -9.67 31.12
C LEU A 534 -0.73 -8.38 31.86
N TYR A 535 -1.72 -7.71 32.47
CA TYR A 535 -1.48 -6.48 33.19
C TYR A 535 -0.84 -6.74 34.55
N ASN A 536 0.42 -6.32 34.70
CA ASN A 536 1.15 -6.41 35.94
C ASN A 536 0.97 -5.11 36.74
N LYS A 537 0.26 -5.21 37.87
CA LYS A 537 -0.06 -4.05 38.74
C LYS A 537 1.18 -3.42 39.37
N GLU A 538 2.25 -4.18 39.57
CA GLU A 538 3.50 -3.68 40.16
C GLU A 538 4.27 -2.79 39.19
N THR A 539 4.26 -3.15 37.89
CA THR A 539 4.96 -2.39 36.86
C THR A 539 4.08 -1.35 36.17
N GLY A 540 2.75 -1.53 36.18
CA GLY A 540 1.79 -0.73 35.42
C GLY A 540 1.85 -0.96 33.91
N PHE A 541 2.35 -2.13 33.47
CA PHE A 541 2.48 -2.51 32.05
C PHE A 541 1.89 -3.89 31.79
N LEU A 542 1.64 -4.17 30.50
CA LEU A 542 1.41 -5.53 30.04
C LEU A 542 2.76 -6.25 29.97
N ASN A 543 2.85 -7.39 30.64
CA ASN A 543 4.07 -8.20 30.72
C ASN A 543 3.80 -9.62 30.21
N ALA A 544 4.81 -10.24 29.64
CA ALA A 544 4.76 -11.65 29.25
C ALA A 544 4.60 -12.56 30.48
N ARG A 545 3.79 -13.63 30.31
CA ARG A 545 3.59 -14.67 31.33
C ARG A 545 4.02 -16.02 30.83
N LEU A 546 4.62 -16.81 31.71
CA LEU A 546 5.04 -18.17 31.46
C LEU A 546 3.86 -19.16 31.62
N PHE A 547 4.02 -20.38 31.10
CA PHE A 547 3.00 -21.42 31.19
C PHE A 547 2.57 -21.76 32.64
N ASN A 548 3.48 -21.65 33.60
CA ASN A 548 3.19 -21.89 35.02
C ASN A 548 2.48 -20.71 35.72
N GLY A 549 2.22 -19.63 35.00
CA GLY A 549 1.55 -18.42 35.52
C GLY A 549 2.47 -17.34 36.08
N ASP A 550 3.78 -17.58 36.18
CA ASP A 550 4.72 -16.57 36.62
C ASP A 550 4.94 -15.48 35.54
N TRP A 551 5.37 -14.30 35.96
CA TRP A 551 5.82 -13.25 35.06
C TRP A 551 7.17 -13.60 34.44
N ASP A 552 7.33 -13.36 33.15
CA ASP A 552 8.64 -13.40 32.53
C ASP A 552 9.53 -12.32 33.15
N LYS A 553 10.77 -12.68 33.49
CA LYS A 553 11.74 -11.75 34.04
C LYS A 553 12.28 -10.78 33.02
N ASN A 554 12.24 -11.14 31.73
CA ASN A 554 12.62 -10.26 30.62
C ASN A 554 11.40 -9.41 30.19
N VAL A 555 11.32 -8.20 30.73
CA VAL A 555 10.22 -7.25 30.47
C VAL A 555 10.17 -6.71 29.03
N GLN A 556 11.16 -7.06 28.20
CA GLN A 556 11.21 -6.69 26.78
C GLN A 556 10.72 -7.82 25.86
N GLU A 557 10.50 -9.02 26.40
CA GLU A 557 10.01 -10.16 25.64
C GLU A 557 8.49 -10.11 25.39
N GLY A 558 8.07 -10.84 24.36
CA GLY A 558 6.67 -11.03 24.04
C GLY A 558 6.07 -9.99 23.10
N PHE A 559 6.87 -9.08 22.53
CA PHE A 559 6.40 -8.01 21.65
C PHE A 559 6.90 -8.19 20.21
N THR A 560 6.05 -7.81 19.25
CA THR A 560 6.37 -7.75 17.82
C THR A 560 6.75 -6.32 17.45
N GLU A 561 7.94 -6.10 16.88
CA GLU A 561 8.40 -4.80 16.34
C GLU A 561 8.28 -3.62 17.31
N GLY A 562 8.33 -3.86 18.60
CA GLY A 562 8.16 -2.82 19.60
C GLY A 562 8.46 -3.32 21.00
N GLY A 563 7.88 -2.68 21.99
CA GLY A 563 8.07 -3.01 23.39
C GLY A 563 6.84 -2.66 24.24
N ARG A 564 7.01 -2.71 25.55
CA ARG A 564 5.91 -2.52 26.49
C ARG A 564 5.14 -1.19 26.34
N TRP A 565 5.79 -0.13 25.84
CA TRP A 565 5.12 1.15 25.57
C TRP A 565 4.31 1.11 24.29
N THR A 566 4.84 0.41 23.26
CA THR A 566 4.18 0.26 21.96
C THR A 566 2.85 -0.51 22.06
N TYR A 567 2.73 -1.44 23.02
CA TYR A 567 1.55 -2.28 23.18
C TYR A 567 0.71 -1.98 24.43
N LEU A 568 1.12 -0.98 25.23
CA LEU A 568 0.42 -0.67 26.49
C LEU A 568 -1.06 -0.34 26.31
N PHE A 569 -1.40 0.33 25.23
CA PHE A 569 -2.77 0.70 24.88
C PHE A 569 -3.26 -0.07 23.64
N GLY A 570 -2.67 -1.22 23.33
CA GLY A 570 -2.96 -2.00 22.13
C GLY A 570 -4.37 -2.63 22.08
N ALA A 571 -5.06 -2.77 23.23
CA ALA A 571 -6.43 -3.29 23.28
C ALA A 571 -7.47 -2.27 22.80
N MET A 572 -7.37 -1.87 21.52
CA MET A 572 -8.22 -0.86 20.88
C MET A 572 -9.72 -1.24 20.83
N HIS A 573 -10.04 -2.50 21.05
CA HIS A 573 -11.39 -3.05 21.07
C HIS A 573 -12.09 -2.95 22.43
N ASP A 574 -11.33 -2.78 23.54
CA ASP A 574 -11.86 -2.67 24.92
C ASP A 574 -11.25 -1.47 25.64
N ILE A 575 -11.40 -0.27 25.06
CA ILE A 575 -10.83 0.97 25.60
C ILE A 575 -11.40 1.27 26.99
N GLN A 576 -12.70 1.08 27.19
CA GLN A 576 -13.34 1.27 28.49
C GLN A 576 -12.77 0.30 29.54
N GLY A 577 -12.58 -0.98 29.17
CA GLY A 577 -11.96 -1.95 30.05
C GLY A 577 -10.48 -1.64 30.36
N SER A 578 -9.76 -1.04 29.41
CA SER A 578 -8.41 -0.52 29.64
C SER A 578 -8.42 0.67 30.61
N ILE A 579 -9.34 1.63 30.46
CA ILE A 579 -9.52 2.76 31.38
C ILE A 579 -9.77 2.26 32.81
N GLU A 580 -10.64 1.26 32.98
CA GLU A 580 -10.91 0.64 34.28
C GLU A 580 -9.67 -0.05 34.86
N LEU A 581 -8.92 -0.77 34.01
CA LEU A 581 -7.69 -1.47 34.38
C LEU A 581 -6.62 -0.53 34.93
N PHE A 582 -6.50 0.68 34.35
CA PHE A 582 -5.60 1.73 34.81
C PHE A 582 -6.11 2.50 36.04
N GLY A 583 -7.38 2.30 36.43
CA GLY A 583 -7.98 2.94 37.60
C GLY A 583 -8.67 4.28 37.32
N GLY A 584 -9.23 4.42 36.11
CA GLY A 584 -10.08 5.53 35.70
C GLY A 584 -9.47 6.47 34.67
N LYS A 585 -10.32 7.37 34.14
CA LYS A 585 -9.97 8.26 33.02
C LYS A 585 -8.77 9.13 33.28
N GLU A 586 -8.63 9.69 34.50
CA GLU A 586 -7.51 10.57 34.85
C GLU A 586 -6.19 9.84 34.82
N LYS A 587 -6.10 8.64 35.38
CA LYS A 587 -4.87 7.83 35.41
C LYS A 587 -4.52 7.30 33.99
N TYR A 588 -5.54 6.93 33.24
CA TYR A 588 -5.37 6.52 31.85
C TYR A 588 -4.81 7.66 30.99
N ALA A 589 -5.39 8.87 31.11
CA ALA A 589 -4.88 10.05 30.41
C ALA A 589 -3.47 10.44 30.86
N ALA A 590 -3.17 10.34 32.16
CA ALA A 590 -1.83 10.61 32.68
C ALA A 590 -0.79 9.64 32.07
N LYS A 591 -1.14 8.34 31.95
CA LYS A 591 -0.27 7.34 31.34
C LYS A 591 -0.11 7.52 29.83
N LEU A 592 -1.15 7.98 29.13
CA LEU A 592 -1.05 8.41 27.73
C LEU A 592 -0.12 9.63 27.56
N ASN A 593 -0.25 10.64 28.43
CA ASN A 593 0.66 11.78 28.40
C ASN A 593 2.11 11.34 28.63
N GLU A 594 2.36 10.43 29.59
CA GLU A 594 3.71 9.85 29.81
C GLU A 594 4.27 9.18 28.55
N ASN A 595 3.42 8.49 27.76
CA ASN A 595 3.83 7.86 26.52
C ASN A 595 4.28 8.89 25.47
N PHE A 596 3.53 9.99 25.31
CA PHE A 596 3.86 11.05 24.33
C PHE A 596 4.99 11.95 24.83
N ASP A 597 4.93 12.46 26.07
CA ASP A 597 5.91 13.38 26.64
C ASP A 597 7.26 12.69 26.86
N GLY A 598 7.25 11.40 27.19
CA GLY A 598 8.43 10.55 27.32
C GLY A 598 9.03 10.07 25.99
N GLN A 599 8.48 10.52 24.86
CA GLN A 599 8.93 10.11 23.51
C GLN A 599 8.89 8.58 23.28
N HIS A 600 7.92 7.90 23.90
CA HIS A 600 7.70 6.47 23.70
C HIS A 600 6.74 6.19 22.54
N TYR A 601 5.94 7.16 22.16
CA TYR A 601 5.08 7.07 20.99
C TYR A 601 5.91 6.99 19.70
N ARG A 602 5.59 6.03 18.87
CA ARG A 602 6.16 5.86 17.54
C ARG A 602 5.06 6.01 16.51
N HIS A 603 5.24 7.00 15.62
CA HIS A 603 4.31 7.19 14.50
C HIS A 603 4.68 6.33 13.30
N ASP A 604 5.94 5.94 13.22
CA ASP A 604 6.56 5.19 12.15
C ASP A 604 6.23 3.68 12.14
N ASN A 605 5.34 3.23 13.07
CA ASN A 605 4.86 1.86 13.12
C ASN A 605 3.41 1.78 13.62
N GLU A 606 2.64 0.87 13.08
CA GLU A 606 1.17 0.78 13.13
C GLU A 606 0.56 0.55 14.51
N PRO A 607 1.17 -0.21 15.45
CA PRO A 607 0.53 -0.48 16.75
C PRO A 607 0.13 0.76 17.54
N GLY A 608 0.80 1.89 17.31
CA GLY A 608 0.53 3.16 17.98
C GLY A 608 -0.50 4.07 17.30
N HIS A 609 -0.94 3.79 16.07
CA HIS A 609 -1.70 4.72 15.22
C HIS A 609 -3.00 5.25 15.83
N HIS A 610 -3.63 4.52 16.73
CA HIS A 610 -4.86 4.95 17.41
C HIS A 610 -4.61 5.72 18.71
N TYR A 611 -3.37 5.77 19.23
CA TYR A 611 -3.07 6.31 20.56
C TYR A 611 -3.48 7.78 20.74
N ALA A 612 -3.24 8.62 19.74
CA ALA A 612 -3.62 10.03 19.81
C ALA A 612 -5.14 10.22 19.97
N TYR A 613 -5.96 9.28 19.48
CA TYR A 613 -7.42 9.35 19.56
C TYR A 613 -7.99 8.84 20.88
N LEU A 614 -7.20 8.16 21.71
CA LEU A 614 -7.63 7.61 22.99
C LEU A 614 -7.98 8.70 24.03
N PHE A 615 -7.47 9.90 23.86
CA PHE A 615 -7.84 11.03 24.72
C PHE A 615 -9.33 11.41 24.61
N ASN A 616 -9.99 11.13 23.48
CA ASN A 616 -11.46 11.30 23.37
C ASN A 616 -12.18 10.45 24.39
N TYR A 617 -11.78 9.19 24.55
CA TYR A 617 -12.37 8.25 25.51
C TYR A 617 -12.02 8.59 26.97
N ALA A 618 -10.87 9.22 27.17
CA ALA A 618 -10.42 9.71 28.48
C ALA A 618 -11.05 11.06 28.87
N GLY A 619 -11.93 11.65 28.02
CA GLY A 619 -12.61 12.92 28.29
C GLY A 619 -11.73 14.16 28.08
N GLN A 620 -10.66 14.03 27.29
CA GLN A 620 -9.74 15.14 26.95
C GLN A 620 -9.58 15.30 25.43
N PRO A 621 -10.67 15.50 24.65
CA PRO A 621 -10.62 15.54 23.18
C PRO A 621 -9.71 16.63 22.61
N TRP A 622 -9.46 17.72 23.34
CA TRP A 622 -8.51 18.75 22.92
C TRP A 622 -7.07 18.22 22.80
N LYS A 623 -6.67 17.21 23.58
CA LYS A 623 -5.37 16.57 23.46
C LYS A 623 -5.26 15.76 22.16
N THR A 624 -6.33 15.04 21.78
CA THR A 624 -6.41 14.40 20.47
C THR A 624 -6.19 15.42 19.35
N GLN A 625 -6.85 16.59 19.40
CA GLN A 625 -6.77 17.62 18.37
C GLN A 625 -5.35 18.15 18.22
N GLU A 626 -4.67 18.43 19.34
CA GLU A 626 -3.28 18.89 19.38
C GLU A 626 -2.32 17.84 18.78
N LEU A 627 -2.41 16.59 19.21
CA LEU A 627 -1.55 15.51 18.74
C LEU A 627 -1.74 15.20 17.26
N ILE A 628 -2.99 15.13 16.78
CA ILE A 628 -3.28 14.90 15.36
C ILE A 628 -2.74 16.06 14.52
N ARG A 629 -2.90 17.29 14.98
CA ARG A 629 -2.32 18.47 14.29
C ARG A 629 -0.80 18.36 14.15
N ASN A 630 -0.13 17.93 15.20
CA ASN A 630 1.32 17.76 15.20
C ASN A 630 1.75 16.59 14.29
N HIS A 631 1.10 15.45 14.38
CA HIS A 631 1.49 14.24 13.63
C HIS A 631 1.11 14.29 12.14
N THR A 632 0.10 15.07 11.74
CA THR A 632 -0.22 15.32 10.32
C THR A 632 0.58 16.49 9.71
N SER A 633 1.47 17.11 10.49
CA SER A 633 2.32 18.21 10.03
C SER A 633 3.52 17.72 9.24
N THR A 634 4.34 18.65 8.78
CA THR A 634 5.60 18.42 8.06
C THR A 634 6.66 17.65 8.89
N ILE A 635 6.39 17.28 10.13
CA ILE A 635 7.25 16.38 10.91
C ILE A 635 7.21 14.97 10.30
N ASN A 636 6.02 14.46 9.99
CA ASN A 636 5.85 13.09 9.47
C ASN A 636 5.47 13.05 7.98
N TYR A 637 4.87 14.13 7.42
CA TYR A 637 4.38 14.15 6.03
C TYR A 637 4.85 15.40 5.29
N ARG A 638 5.60 15.22 4.19
CA ARG A 638 6.20 16.32 3.43
C ARG A 638 6.08 16.07 1.92
N ASN A 639 5.96 17.16 1.14
CA ASN A 639 6.13 17.06 -0.32
C ASN A 639 7.63 16.97 -0.67
N HIS A 640 8.23 15.86 -0.28
CA HIS A 640 9.65 15.55 -0.43
C HIS A 640 9.82 14.03 -0.52
N PRO A 641 10.85 13.46 -1.17
CA PRO A 641 11.07 12.02 -1.17
C PRO A 641 11.07 11.38 0.22
N LEU A 642 11.71 11.99 1.22
CA LEU A 642 11.63 11.60 2.65
C LEU A 642 10.32 12.06 3.32
N GLY A 643 9.21 12.03 2.60
CA GLY A 643 7.96 12.64 3.04
C GLY A 643 6.98 11.74 3.76
N ILE A 644 7.37 10.51 4.09
CA ILE A 644 6.61 9.59 4.93
C ILE A 644 7.54 9.10 6.03
N ASN A 645 7.11 9.20 7.28
CA ASN A 645 7.86 8.72 8.44
C ASN A 645 7.53 7.24 8.71
N GLY A 646 8.47 6.35 8.47
CA GLY A 646 8.26 4.89 8.48
C GLY A 646 7.82 4.35 7.12
N ASN A 647 7.58 3.04 7.03
CA ASN A 647 7.07 2.40 5.82
C ASN A 647 5.60 2.76 5.60
N ASP A 648 5.19 2.94 4.35
CA ASP A 648 3.77 3.19 4.00
C ASP A 648 2.89 1.96 4.21
N ASP A 649 3.49 0.78 4.20
CA ASP A 649 2.91 -0.54 4.40
C ASP A 649 1.58 -0.72 3.67
N CYS A 650 1.73 -0.71 2.34
CA CYS A 650 0.65 -0.91 1.39
C CYS A 650 -0.49 0.12 1.51
N GLY A 651 -0.16 1.36 1.85
CA GLY A 651 -1.13 2.46 1.94
C GLY A 651 -1.69 2.71 3.34
N GLN A 652 -1.23 1.98 4.37
CA GLN A 652 -1.75 2.17 5.73
C GLN A 652 -1.33 3.52 6.34
N MET A 653 -0.06 3.88 6.25
CA MET A 653 0.44 5.18 6.74
C MET A 653 -0.23 6.34 6.02
N SER A 654 -0.39 6.20 4.70
CA SER A 654 -1.09 7.17 3.84
C SER A 654 -2.59 7.27 4.21
N ALA A 655 -3.27 6.16 4.47
CA ALA A 655 -4.68 6.16 4.91
C ALA A 655 -4.85 6.82 6.29
N TRP A 656 -3.92 6.59 7.21
CA TRP A 656 -3.90 7.28 8.50
C TRP A 656 -3.83 8.79 8.33
N TYR A 657 -2.95 9.28 7.43
CA TYR A 657 -2.85 10.68 7.11
C TYR A 657 -4.14 11.24 6.51
N VAL A 658 -4.74 10.53 5.55
CA VAL A 658 -6.00 10.97 4.90
C VAL A 658 -7.11 11.13 5.95
N PHE A 659 -7.31 10.17 6.84
CA PHE A 659 -8.27 10.29 7.94
C PHE A 659 -7.91 11.42 8.91
N GLY A 660 -6.63 11.49 9.32
CA GLY A 660 -6.15 12.50 10.25
C GLY A 660 -6.43 13.93 9.78
N VAL A 661 -6.15 14.21 8.49
CA VAL A 661 -6.41 15.54 7.92
C VAL A 661 -7.88 15.83 7.66
N MET A 662 -8.72 14.80 7.47
CA MET A 662 -10.18 14.95 7.39
C MET A 662 -10.83 15.18 8.75
N GLY A 663 -10.17 14.80 9.85
CA GLY A 663 -10.60 15.10 11.21
C GLY A 663 -11.39 13.99 11.91
N PHE A 664 -11.26 12.72 11.49
CA PHE A 664 -11.81 11.55 12.20
C PHE A 664 -11.03 10.28 11.88
N TYR A 665 -11.11 9.24 12.73
CA TYR A 665 -10.32 8.01 12.58
C TYR A 665 -11.06 6.78 13.11
N PRO A 666 -11.02 5.62 12.44
CA PRO A 666 -11.61 4.36 12.90
C PRO A 666 -10.70 3.69 13.94
N VAL A 667 -10.99 3.88 15.23
CA VAL A 667 -10.14 3.31 16.30
C VAL A 667 -10.39 1.82 16.49
N THR A 668 -11.65 1.40 16.55
CA THR A 668 -12.05 0.03 16.89
C THR A 668 -12.67 -0.67 15.68
N PRO A 669 -12.04 -1.73 15.14
CA PRO A 669 -12.62 -2.51 14.05
C PRO A 669 -13.89 -3.25 14.51
N GLY A 670 -14.78 -3.58 13.56
CA GLY A 670 -16.06 -4.20 13.87
C GLY A 670 -17.08 -3.27 14.53
N THR A 671 -16.88 -1.95 14.42
CA THR A 671 -17.82 -0.93 14.87
C THR A 671 -18.05 0.13 13.80
N GLU A 672 -19.16 0.89 13.94
CA GLU A 672 -19.41 2.06 13.10
C GLU A 672 -18.71 3.34 13.58
N ILE A 673 -18.01 3.31 14.71
CA ILE A 673 -17.55 4.50 15.44
C ILE A 673 -16.22 5.01 14.90
N PHE A 674 -16.17 6.32 14.62
CA PHE A 674 -14.94 7.07 14.32
C PHE A 674 -14.73 8.12 15.40
N ALA A 675 -13.51 8.17 15.95
CA ALA A 675 -13.13 9.19 16.90
C ALA A 675 -12.81 10.50 16.18
N ILE A 676 -13.31 11.63 16.68
CA ILE A 676 -13.07 12.96 16.10
C ILE A 676 -11.65 13.42 16.43
N GLY A 677 -10.93 13.84 15.41
CA GLY A 677 -9.64 14.53 15.48
C GLY A 677 -9.77 16.02 15.19
N ALA A 678 -8.84 16.59 14.43
CA ALA A 678 -8.88 17.98 14.01
C ALA A 678 -8.60 18.11 12.51
N PRO A 679 -9.51 18.66 11.70
CA PRO A 679 -9.29 18.84 10.28
C PRO A 679 -8.10 19.78 10.01
N GLN A 680 -7.38 19.52 8.92
CA GLN A 680 -6.18 20.29 8.57
C GLN A 680 -6.42 21.24 7.40
N PHE A 681 -7.50 21.05 6.63
CA PHE A 681 -7.85 21.88 5.47
C PHE A 681 -9.26 22.45 5.66
N PRO A 682 -9.54 23.62 5.08
CA PRO A 682 -10.83 24.31 5.28
C PRO A 682 -12.05 23.52 4.83
N GLU A 683 -11.92 22.74 3.74
CA GLU A 683 -13.07 21.99 3.23
C GLU A 683 -12.63 20.70 2.50
N PHE A 684 -13.39 19.63 2.78
CA PHE A 684 -13.37 18.37 2.00
C PHE A 684 -14.77 18.11 1.44
N THR A 685 -14.81 17.46 0.28
CA THR A 685 -16.04 16.89 -0.29
C THR A 685 -15.77 15.46 -0.68
N LEU A 686 -16.42 14.52 0.02
CA LEU A 686 -16.38 13.08 -0.27
C LEU A 686 -17.53 12.76 -1.22
N LYS A 687 -17.23 12.11 -2.35
CA LYS A 687 -18.23 11.50 -3.21
C LYS A 687 -18.52 10.11 -2.68
N LEU A 688 -19.71 9.91 -2.14
CA LEU A 688 -20.16 8.65 -1.56
C LEU A 688 -21.17 7.95 -2.48
N VAL A 689 -21.30 6.64 -2.29
CA VAL A 689 -22.36 5.86 -2.96
C VAL A 689 -23.17 5.15 -1.87
N LYS A 690 -24.50 5.38 -1.86
CA LYS A 690 -25.40 4.72 -0.93
C LYS A 690 -26.53 4.06 -1.73
N ASN A 691 -26.70 2.74 -1.56
CA ASN A 691 -27.70 1.95 -2.27
C ASN A 691 -27.65 2.19 -3.81
N GLY A 692 -26.45 2.28 -4.37
CA GLY A 692 -26.22 2.55 -5.78
C GLY A 692 -26.44 4.00 -6.22
N ALA A 693 -26.87 4.90 -5.32
CA ALA A 693 -27.07 6.32 -5.63
C ALA A 693 -25.89 7.19 -5.19
N PRO A 694 -25.41 8.12 -6.05
CA PRO A 694 -24.32 9.03 -5.69
C PRO A 694 -24.79 10.03 -4.63
N ARG A 695 -23.93 10.30 -3.66
CA ARG A 695 -24.09 11.29 -2.61
C ARG A 695 -22.83 12.12 -2.43
N SER A 696 -22.96 13.20 -1.66
CA SER A 696 -21.83 14.04 -1.30
C SER A 696 -21.89 14.30 0.21
N PHE A 697 -20.79 14.10 0.90
CA PHE A 697 -20.60 14.49 2.29
C PHE A 697 -19.51 15.54 2.37
N LYS A 698 -19.78 16.67 3.03
CA LYS A 698 -18.84 17.76 3.19
C LYS A 698 -18.31 17.83 4.62
N ILE A 699 -17.03 18.15 4.74
CA ILE A 699 -16.39 18.48 6.00
C ILE A 699 -15.93 19.93 5.87
N LYS A 700 -16.35 20.79 6.79
CA LYS A 700 -15.98 22.22 6.82
C LYS A 700 -15.32 22.57 8.14
N ALA A 701 -14.20 23.28 8.07
CA ALA A 701 -13.48 23.79 9.22
C ALA A 701 -13.47 25.31 9.18
N ASN A 702 -14.48 25.92 9.81
CA ASN A 702 -14.61 27.37 9.92
C ASN A 702 -13.54 27.92 10.85
N ASN A 703 -12.99 29.10 10.52
CA ASN A 703 -11.94 29.78 11.26
C ASN A 703 -10.63 29.00 11.44
N LEU A 704 -10.41 27.94 10.66
CA LEU A 704 -9.19 27.16 10.69
C LEU A 704 -7.97 28.00 10.35
N SER A 705 -6.92 27.93 11.18
CA SER A 705 -5.63 28.58 10.94
C SER A 705 -4.51 27.81 11.64
N ALA A 706 -3.27 28.29 11.53
CA ALA A 706 -2.14 27.72 12.29
C ALA A 706 -2.36 27.81 13.81
N GLU A 707 -3.02 28.86 14.29
CA GLU A 707 -3.31 29.08 15.70
C GLU A 707 -4.65 28.46 16.15
N ASN A 708 -5.66 28.46 15.27
CA ASN A 708 -6.99 27.95 15.57
C ASN A 708 -7.04 26.45 15.28
N MET A 709 -6.54 25.65 16.20
CA MET A 709 -6.42 24.18 16.06
C MET A 709 -7.43 23.40 16.91
N TYR A 710 -8.14 24.05 17.83
CA TYR A 710 -9.04 23.41 18.76
C TYR A 710 -10.50 23.60 18.37
N ILE A 711 -11.26 22.52 18.46
CA ILE A 711 -12.70 22.53 18.19
C ILE A 711 -13.42 23.30 19.29
N GLN A 712 -14.21 24.31 18.90
CA GLN A 712 -15.08 25.09 19.78
C GLN A 712 -16.50 24.54 19.79
N SER A 713 -16.98 24.06 18.65
CA SER A 713 -18.20 23.29 18.50
C SER A 713 -18.15 22.42 17.25
N LEU A 714 -18.91 21.33 17.25
CA LEU A 714 -19.06 20.41 16.13
C LEU A 714 -20.54 20.24 15.82
N LYS A 715 -20.93 20.31 14.54
CA LYS A 715 -22.31 20.13 14.10
C LYS A 715 -22.37 19.15 12.93
N LEU A 716 -23.36 18.26 12.98
CA LEU A 716 -23.76 17.44 11.84
C LEU A 716 -25.13 17.93 11.34
N ASP A 717 -25.19 18.39 10.08
CA ASP A 717 -26.41 18.96 9.47
C ASP A 717 -27.06 20.07 10.35
N GLY A 718 -26.23 20.92 10.95
CA GLY A 718 -26.64 22.03 11.81
C GLY A 718 -26.99 21.63 13.26
N LYS A 719 -27.03 20.32 13.59
CA LYS A 719 -27.26 19.84 14.97
C LYS A 719 -25.92 19.70 15.70
N VAL A 720 -25.84 20.24 16.92
CA VAL A 720 -24.65 20.10 17.77
C VAL A 720 -24.44 18.64 18.11
N MET A 721 -23.20 18.19 18.04
CA MET A 721 -22.77 16.88 18.52
C MET A 721 -22.27 17.01 19.95
N ASP A 722 -22.71 16.12 20.81
CA ASP A 722 -22.43 16.11 22.26
C ASP A 722 -21.34 15.12 22.67
N GLU A 723 -20.80 14.37 21.69
CA GLU A 723 -19.69 13.44 21.88
C GLU A 723 -18.63 13.62 20.79
N PRO A 724 -17.34 13.36 21.09
CA PRO A 724 -16.24 13.47 20.12
C PRO A 724 -16.17 12.22 19.23
N PHE A 725 -17.32 11.75 18.71
CA PHE A 725 -17.45 10.56 17.89
C PHE A 725 -18.49 10.77 16.79
N ILE A 726 -18.27 10.13 15.64
CA ILE A 726 -19.22 10.07 14.53
C ILE A 726 -19.32 8.62 14.03
N THR A 727 -20.50 8.19 13.56
CA THR A 727 -20.66 6.84 13.03
C THR A 727 -20.59 6.80 11.50
N TYR A 728 -20.25 5.60 10.95
CA TYR A 728 -20.33 5.34 9.52
C TYR A 728 -21.72 5.69 8.97
N THR A 729 -22.76 5.23 9.65
CA THR A 729 -24.17 5.54 9.30
C THR A 729 -24.46 7.04 9.28
N GLN A 730 -23.92 7.81 10.22
CA GLN A 730 -24.06 9.28 10.23
C GLN A 730 -23.37 9.94 9.05
N ILE A 731 -22.16 9.51 8.68
CA ILE A 731 -21.43 10.01 7.49
C ILE A 731 -22.22 9.65 6.21
N MET A 732 -22.66 8.41 6.08
CA MET A 732 -23.39 7.93 4.90
C MET A 732 -24.79 8.54 4.76
N ASN A 733 -25.40 9.08 5.82
CA ASN A 733 -26.70 9.73 5.80
C ASN A 733 -26.63 11.25 5.88
N GLY A 734 -25.56 11.80 6.43
CA GLY A 734 -25.35 13.24 6.60
C GLY A 734 -25.00 13.97 5.30
N ASN A 735 -25.02 15.27 5.36
CA ASN A 735 -24.62 16.15 4.25
C ASN A 735 -23.40 16.97 4.60
N VAL A 736 -23.31 17.50 5.82
CA VAL A 736 -22.21 18.35 6.24
C VAL A 736 -21.84 18.18 7.70
N LEU A 737 -20.56 17.98 7.95
CA LEU A 737 -19.92 18.02 9.27
C LEU A 737 -19.16 19.37 9.38
N GLU A 738 -19.57 20.23 10.32
CA GLU A 738 -19.07 21.58 10.48
C GLU A 738 -18.31 21.73 11.81
N PHE A 739 -17.01 21.99 11.68
CA PHE A 739 -16.12 22.30 12.78
C PHE A 739 -16.03 23.82 12.94
N GLU A 740 -16.25 24.34 14.12
CA GLU A 740 -15.90 25.71 14.50
C GLU A 740 -14.56 25.67 15.25
N MET A 741 -13.52 26.28 14.68
CA MET A 741 -12.17 26.17 15.21
C MET A 741 -11.77 27.42 15.99
N GLY A 742 -10.96 27.26 17.05
CA GLY A 742 -10.47 28.34 17.87
C GLY A 742 -9.07 28.09 18.44
N LYS A 743 -8.53 29.11 19.09
CA LYS A 743 -7.14 29.17 19.54
C LYS A 743 -6.86 28.40 20.82
N SER A 744 -7.87 28.23 21.67
CA SER A 744 -7.72 27.65 23.01
C SER A 744 -8.47 26.31 23.14
N PRO A 745 -7.95 25.35 23.92
CA PRO A 745 -8.68 24.15 24.25
C PRO A 745 -10.06 24.46 24.83
N ASN A 746 -11.10 23.76 24.35
CA ASN A 746 -12.45 23.89 24.88
C ASN A 746 -12.92 22.55 25.48
N PRO A 747 -12.87 22.38 26.82
CA PRO A 747 -13.36 21.18 27.49
C PRO A 747 -14.88 20.95 27.35
N ASN A 748 -15.61 21.97 26.92
CA ASN A 748 -17.07 21.93 26.75
C ASN A 748 -17.51 21.83 25.28
N ALA A 749 -16.58 21.66 24.34
CA ALA A 749 -16.87 21.63 22.90
C ALA A 749 -17.93 20.57 22.50
N PHE A 750 -18.10 19.53 23.32
CA PHE A 750 -19.01 18.39 23.13
C PHE A 750 -20.03 18.28 24.30
N LYS A 751 -20.31 19.35 25.01
CA LYS A 751 -21.35 19.39 26.05
C LYS A 751 -22.53 20.22 25.55
N ASN A 752 -23.72 19.69 25.68
CA ASN A 752 -24.93 20.50 25.52
C ASN A 752 -25.04 21.46 26.72
N ASP A 753 -25.32 22.73 26.49
CA ASP A 753 -25.63 23.71 27.54
C ASP A 753 -26.96 23.38 28.27
#